data_4be987a6e5b4a44c47f4f608311d437f
#
_entry.id   4be987a6e5b4a44c47f4f608311d437f
#
_cell.length_a   1.000
_cell.length_b   1.000
_cell.length_c   1.000
_cell.angle_alpha   90.00
_cell.angle_beta   90.00
_cell.angle_gamma   90.00
#
_symmetry.space_group_name_H-M   'P 1'
#
loop_
_entity.id
_entity.type
_entity.pdbx_description
1 polymer ?
#
loop_
_entity_poly.entity_id
_entity_poly.type
_entity_poly.pdbx_seq_one_letter_code
_entity_poly.pdbx_strand_id
1 'polypeptide(L)'
;MIKRKTYWKDLIQSFTGSKGRFLSILILMMLGSLVLVGLKVTSPNMEATANAYLTTAQTLDLAVMSNYGLDQADQEELKQTEGAEVEFGYLTDVTMDNGQDAIRLYSKPERISTFQLRKGRLPQSDKEIALATHLQGQYSVGQEISFKEKEEGHSSLKDHTYTITGFVDSAEILSQRDMGYAGSGSGTLTAYGVILPSQFDQKVYNIARLKYQDLAGLNAFSSAYEEKSKQHQEELEQILSDNGKVRLQLLKKEGQESLDKGQETLDKAQTNLQEGKRRLAAAQARIQAQESQLALFPQVQREQASAQLTQAKQELGKEEDKLKQAEQNLAQEKEKLEKHQQVLDDLAEPRYQVYNRQTMPGGQGYLMYSNASSSIRAVGNIFPVVLYTVAAMVTFTTMTRFVDEERTHAGIFKALGYRSKDIIAKFLLYGLVAGTVGTALGSILGHYLLASVISSVITKGMVVGETQIQFYWTYSLLALVLSWLASVLPAYLVAWRELHDEAAQLLLPKPPVKGAKILLERIGFIWRRLSFTHKVTARNIFRYKQRMLMTIFGVAGSVALLFAGLGIQSSVAGVPSKQFQQIQQYQMLVSENPSATNQDKVELAEVLKGQEILAYQKIYSKTLDKDFKGKAGLQNITLMMIEKEDLTPFIHLQHHQQELTLKDGIVITAKLAQLAGVKVGQTLEIEGKELKVAAITENYVGHFIYMSQASYEQLYGQLPQANTYLVSLRDTSATSIESQAGLLMNQSAVSSVVQNASAIRLFDSIASSLNQTMTILVIVSVLLAIVILYNLTNINVAERIRELSTIKVLGFHNNEVTLYIYRETIVLSLVGIVLGLVAGFYLHQFLIQMISPATILFYPQVGWEVYVIPVAAVSIILTLLGFFVNYYLRKVDMLEALKSVE
;
A
#
# COMPACT_ATOMS: atom_id res chain seq x y z
N MET A 1 -5.19 59.05 14.36
CA MET A 1 -5.39 59.83 13.10
C MET A 1 -6.67 59.43 12.45
N ILE A 2 -7.70 60.24 12.46
CA ILE A 2 -9.00 59.97 11.80
C ILE A 2 -8.75 60.00 10.29
N LYS A 3 -8.68 58.79 9.69
CA LYS A 3 -8.57 58.66 8.23
C LYS A 3 -9.84 59.27 7.61
N ARG A 4 -9.67 60.29 6.79
CA ARG A 4 -10.78 61.06 6.19
C ARG A 4 -11.76 60.14 5.44
N LYS A 5 -13.06 60.40 5.49
CA LYS A 5 -14.12 59.62 4.83
C LYS A 5 -13.81 59.30 3.34
N THR A 6 -13.18 60.27 2.65
CA THR A 6 -12.70 60.12 1.25
C THR A 6 -11.71 58.97 1.05
N TYR A 7 -10.76 58.73 1.95
CA TYR A 7 -9.79 57.61 1.87
C TYR A 7 -10.51 56.27 1.96
N TRP A 8 -11.45 56.12 2.89
CA TRP A 8 -12.24 54.89 2.99
C TRP A 8 -13.17 54.66 1.78
N LYS A 9 -13.76 55.74 1.21
CA LYS A 9 -14.56 55.65 0.02
C LYS A 9 -13.73 55.19 -1.19
N ASP A 10 -12.53 55.75 -1.36
CA ASP A 10 -11.59 55.37 -2.42
C ASP A 10 -11.14 53.89 -2.25
N LEU A 11 -10.86 53.50 -1.02
CA LEU A 11 -10.52 52.09 -0.71
C LEU A 11 -11.64 51.15 -1.14
N ILE A 12 -12.89 51.39 -0.73
CA ILE A 12 -14.05 50.57 -1.10
C ILE A 12 -14.26 50.57 -2.63
N GLN A 13 -14.08 51.73 -3.27
CA GLN A 13 -14.20 51.85 -4.74
C GLN A 13 -13.11 51.03 -5.47
N SER A 14 -11.92 50.91 -4.92
CA SER A 14 -10.86 50.08 -5.46
C SER A 14 -11.21 48.59 -5.46
N PHE A 15 -11.91 48.10 -4.39
CA PHE A 15 -12.41 46.71 -4.37
C PHE A 15 -13.54 46.50 -5.40
N THR A 16 -14.48 47.44 -5.50
CA THR A 16 -15.63 47.32 -6.40
C THR A 16 -15.29 47.55 -7.87
N GLY A 17 -14.29 48.38 -8.16
CA GLY A 17 -13.81 48.68 -9.51
C GLY A 17 -12.93 47.60 -10.10
N SER A 18 -12.28 46.76 -9.25
CA SER A 18 -11.34 45.74 -9.70
C SER A 18 -11.75 44.32 -9.29
N LYS A 19 -13.05 43.99 -9.34
CA LYS A 19 -13.63 42.70 -8.89
C LYS A 19 -12.94 41.47 -9.44
N GLY A 20 -12.61 41.45 -10.75
CA GLY A 20 -11.97 40.30 -11.39
C GLY A 20 -10.59 39.99 -10.83
N ARG A 21 -9.80 41.05 -10.54
CA ARG A 21 -8.45 40.88 -9.92
C ARG A 21 -8.54 40.43 -8.49
N PHE A 22 -9.42 41.03 -7.71
CA PHE A 22 -9.69 40.67 -6.33
C PHE A 22 -10.06 39.18 -6.24
N LEU A 23 -11.02 38.76 -7.06
CA LEU A 23 -11.50 37.40 -7.12
C LEU A 23 -10.40 36.40 -7.55
N SER A 24 -9.54 36.79 -8.51
CA SER A 24 -8.42 35.97 -8.93
C SER A 24 -7.43 35.68 -7.79
N ILE A 25 -7.03 36.72 -7.03
CA ILE A 25 -6.13 36.54 -5.88
C ILE A 25 -6.82 35.74 -4.79
N LEU A 26 -8.09 36.03 -4.50
CA LEU A 26 -8.87 35.29 -3.51
C LEU A 26 -8.95 33.80 -3.84
N ILE A 27 -9.29 33.44 -5.11
CA ILE A 27 -9.39 32.04 -5.53
C ILE A 27 -8.02 31.36 -5.51
N LEU A 28 -6.94 32.03 -5.90
CA LEU A 28 -5.59 31.46 -5.81
C LEU A 28 -5.20 31.13 -4.36
N MET A 29 -5.47 32.07 -3.42
CA MET A 29 -5.22 31.83 -2.01
C MET A 29 -6.15 30.77 -1.43
N MET A 30 -7.40 30.71 -1.87
CA MET A 30 -8.36 29.67 -1.51
C MET A 30 -7.90 28.30 -2.00
N LEU A 31 -7.48 28.15 -3.25
CA LEU A 31 -6.98 26.86 -3.78
C LEU A 31 -5.70 26.42 -3.09
N GLY A 32 -4.75 27.34 -2.86
CA GLY A 32 -3.53 27.05 -2.12
C GLY A 32 -3.81 26.56 -0.71
N SER A 33 -4.72 27.25 0.01
CA SER A 33 -5.10 26.90 1.37
C SER A 33 -5.94 25.63 1.44
N LEU A 34 -6.85 25.42 0.48
CA LEU A 34 -7.63 24.19 0.35
C LEU A 34 -6.71 22.95 0.27
N VAL A 35 -5.71 23.00 -0.61
CA VAL A 35 -4.80 21.86 -0.80
C VAL A 35 -3.86 21.69 0.39
N LEU A 36 -3.27 22.80 0.88
CA LEU A 36 -2.38 22.73 2.04
C LEU A 36 -3.10 22.15 3.26
N VAL A 37 -4.20 22.77 3.64
CA VAL A 37 -4.95 22.36 4.83
C VAL A 37 -5.52 20.96 4.64
N GLY A 38 -6.19 20.71 3.50
CA GLY A 38 -6.82 19.42 3.22
C GLY A 38 -5.84 18.26 3.30
N LEU A 39 -4.67 18.35 2.62
CA LEU A 39 -3.67 17.29 2.68
C LEU A 39 -3.01 17.17 4.06
N LYS A 40 -2.72 18.31 4.71
CA LYS A 40 -2.05 18.31 6.03
C LYS A 40 -2.91 17.79 7.16
N VAL A 41 -4.24 17.96 7.11
CA VAL A 41 -5.14 17.49 8.17
C VAL A 41 -5.64 16.07 7.92
N THR A 42 -5.57 15.56 6.68
CA THR A 42 -6.06 14.21 6.36
C THR A 42 -5.30 13.14 7.14
N SER A 43 -3.97 13.12 7.07
CA SER A 43 -3.13 12.14 7.78
C SER A 43 -3.36 12.16 9.30
N PRO A 44 -3.28 13.31 10.03
CA PRO A 44 -3.56 13.33 11.47
C PRO A 44 -4.98 12.88 11.84
N ASN A 45 -6.00 13.23 11.05
CA ASN A 45 -7.37 12.78 11.30
C ASN A 45 -7.52 11.28 11.12
N MET A 46 -6.94 10.72 10.06
CA MET A 46 -6.91 9.28 9.84
C MET A 46 -6.22 8.57 11.00
N GLU A 47 -5.01 8.99 11.36
CA GLU A 47 -4.23 8.40 12.45
C GLU A 47 -4.95 8.50 13.80
N ALA A 48 -5.56 9.64 14.11
CA ALA A 48 -6.32 9.82 15.34
C ALA A 48 -7.54 8.87 15.39
N THR A 49 -8.26 8.72 14.27
CA THR A 49 -9.42 7.82 14.17
C THR A 49 -9.01 6.36 14.33
N ALA A 50 -7.97 5.93 13.62
CA ALA A 50 -7.45 4.58 13.73
C ALA A 50 -6.89 4.30 15.14
N ASN A 51 -6.14 5.24 15.71
CA ASN A 51 -5.61 5.10 17.06
C ASN A 51 -6.73 5.00 18.12
N ALA A 52 -7.81 5.75 17.96
CA ALA A 52 -8.99 5.63 18.83
C ALA A 52 -9.64 4.25 18.72
N TYR A 53 -9.76 3.70 17.49
CA TYR A 53 -10.26 2.35 17.27
C TYR A 53 -9.37 1.30 17.93
N LEU A 54 -8.05 1.35 17.69
CA LEU A 54 -7.06 0.43 18.26
C LEU A 54 -7.04 0.48 19.80
N THR A 55 -7.17 1.68 20.37
CA THR A 55 -7.25 1.88 21.82
C THR A 55 -8.54 1.31 22.41
N THR A 56 -9.68 1.55 21.76
CA THR A 56 -10.99 1.02 22.20
C THR A 56 -11.02 -0.50 22.15
N ALA A 57 -10.47 -1.09 21.10
CA ALA A 57 -10.37 -2.53 20.93
C ALA A 57 -9.24 -3.17 21.75
N GLN A 58 -8.50 -2.39 22.53
CA GLN A 58 -7.35 -2.86 23.33
C GLN A 58 -6.34 -3.66 22.49
N THR A 59 -6.09 -3.22 21.26
CA THR A 59 -5.25 -3.95 20.31
C THR A 59 -3.87 -4.22 20.87
N LEU A 60 -3.38 -5.44 20.69
CA LEU A 60 -2.03 -5.88 21.06
C LEU A 60 -0.95 -4.94 20.51
N ASP A 61 0.19 -4.85 21.19
CA ASP A 61 1.40 -4.17 20.67
C ASP A 61 2.32 -5.17 19.97
N LEU A 62 2.55 -6.32 20.60
CA LEU A 62 3.31 -7.43 20.05
C LEU A 62 2.54 -8.75 20.20
N ALA A 63 2.83 -9.71 19.33
CA ALA A 63 2.35 -11.08 19.44
C ALA A 63 3.51 -12.06 19.32
N VAL A 64 3.49 -13.11 20.11
CA VAL A 64 4.41 -14.25 19.99
C VAL A 64 3.65 -15.46 19.48
N MET A 65 4.15 -16.09 18.42
CA MET A 65 3.60 -17.33 17.86
C MET A 65 4.70 -18.35 17.66
N SER A 66 4.36 -19.63 17.80
CA SER A 66 5.25 -20.75 17.52
C SER A 66 4.53 -21.79 16.67
N ASN A 67 5.24 -22.40 15.74
CA ASN A 67 4.73 -23.49 14.89
C ASN A 67 4.37 -24.76 15.66
N TYR A 68 4.92 -24.96 16.87
CA TYR A 68 4.58 -26.06 17.77
C TYR A 68 3.78 -25.62 19.00
N GLY A 69 3.23 -24.40 18.97
CA GLY A 69 2.51 -23.78 20.07
C GLY A 69 3.42 -23.33 21.22
N LEU A 70 2.79 -22.70 22.22
CA LEU A 70 3.43 -22.14 23.42
C LEU A 70 3.10 -23.04 24.60
N ASP A 71 4.12 -23.74 25.13
CA ASP A 71 3.94 -24.64 26.28
C ASP A 71 3.85 -23.87 27.61
N GLN A 72 3.81 -24.59 28.71
CA GLN A 72 3.68 -24.00 30.04
C GLN A 72 4.91 -23.17 30.42
N ALA A 73 6.12 -23.59 30.00
CA ALA A 73 7.35 -22.87 30.29
C ALA A 73 7.38 -21.54 29.51
N ASP A 74 7.03 -21.56 28.22
CA ASP A 74 6.88 -20.37 27.41
C ASP A 74 5.86 -19.40 28.01
N GLN A 75 4.70 -19.92 28.51
CA GLN A 75 3.68 -19.11 29.12
C GLN A 75 4.14 -18.43 30.42
N GLU A 76 4.91 -19.15 31.25
CA GLU A 76 5.46 -18.60 32.49
C GLU A 76 6.50 -17.52 32.21
N GLU A 77 7.36 -17.73 31.22
CA GLU A 77 8.38 -16.78 30.82
C GLU A 77 7.76 -15.50 30.23
N LEU A 78 6.80 -15.65 29.31
CA LEU A 78 6.09 -14.49 28.71
C LEU A 78 5.29 -13.70 29.75
N LYS A 79 4.67 -14.34 30.76
CA LYS A 79 3.99 -13.67 31.86
C LYS A 79 4.92 -12.83 32.75
N GLN A 80 6.21 -13.18 32.78
CA GLN A 80 7.20 -12.45 33.57
C GLN A 80 7.78 -11.25 32.80
N THR A 81 7.40 -11.01 31.53
CA THR A 81 7.85 -9.87 30.75
C THR A 81 7.47 -8.56 31.45
N GLU A 82 8.47 -7.75 31.79
CA GLU A 82 8.29 -6.53 32.57
C GLU A 82 7.45 -5.48 31.81
N GLY A 83 6.47 -4.91 32.47
CA GLY A 83 5.60 -3.86 31.91
C GLY A 83 4.59 -4.33 30.86
N ALA A 84 4.51 -5.63 30.58
CA ALA A 84 3.57 -6.21 29.62
C ALA A 84 2.39 -6.90 30.28
N GLU A 85 1.20 -6.66 29.77
CA GLU A 85 0.02 -7.50 29.99
C GLU A 85 -0.01 -8.58 28.91
N VAL A 86 -0.18 -9.85 29.29
CA VAL A 86 -0.14 -10.99 28.38
C VAL A 86 -1.47 -11.74 28.38
N GLU A 87 -1.99 -12.06 27.19
CA GLU A 87 -3.18 -12.91 27.02
C GLU A 87 -2.89 -13.99 25.97
N PHE A 88 -3.11 -15.25 26.37
CA PHE A 88 -2.93 -16.40 25.49
C PHE A 88 -4.24 -16.75 24.78
N GLY A 89 -4.12 -17.29 23.58
CA GLY A 89 -5.28 -17.68 22.80
C GLY A 89 -4.97 -18.74 21.76
N TYR A 90 -6.03 -19.15 21.08
CA TYR A 90 -6.00 -20.08 19.97
C TYR A 90 -6.41 -19.40 18.70
N LEU A 91 -5.85 -19.84 17.59
CA LEU A 91 -6.30 -19.53 16.26
C LEU A 91 -6.08 -20.71 15.32
N THR A 92 -6.96 -20.90 14.35
CA THR A 92 -6.82 -21.92 13.32
C THR A 92 -7.44 -21.42 12.02
N ASP A 93 -6.81 -21.79 10.90
CA ASP A 93 -7.33 -21.51 9.58
C ASP A 93 -8.11 -22.73 9.07
N VAL A 94 -9.37 -22.53 8.71
CA VAL A 94 -10.24 -23.58 8.20
C VAL A 94 -10.87 -23.14 6.88
N THR A 95 -11.42 -24.09 6.12
CA THR A 95 -12.05 -23.84 4.83
C THR A 95 -13.56 -23.82 5.01
N MET A 96 -14.26 -22.87 4.39
CA MET A 96 -15.71 -22.83 4.32
C MET A 96 -16.24 -23.96 3.41
N ASP A 97 -17.56 -24.21 3.46
CA ASP A 97 -18.20 -25.29 2.70
C ASP A 97 -17.92 -25.28 1.19
N ASN A 98 -17.61 -24.13 0.60
CA ASN A 98 -17.26 -24.03 -0.82
C ASN A 98 -15.89 -24.61 -1.19
N GLY A 99 -15.07 -25.00 -0.20
CA GLY A 99 -13.76 -25.61 -0.39
C GLY A 99 -12.63 -24.69 -0.85
N GLN A 100 -12.90 -23.39 -1.02
CA GLN A 100 -11.93 -22.42 -1.53
C GLN A 100 -11.67 -21.26 -0.54
N ASP A 101 -12.72 -20.77 0.10
CA ASP A 101 -12.64 -19.64 1.02
C ASP A 101 -12.06 -20.08 2.37
N ALA A 102 -10.94 -19.44 2.76
CA ALA A 102 -10.33 -19.65 4.06
C ALA A 102 -10.86 -18.66 5.10
N ILE A 103 -11.20 -19.18 6.26
CA ILE A 103 -11.60 -18.39 7.42
C ILE A 103 -10.67 -18.67 8.60
N ARG A 104 -10.21 -17.62 9.28
CA ARG A 104 -9.45 -17.73 10.53
C ARG A 104 -10.37 -17.68 11.72
N LEU A 105 -10.41 -18.75 12.47
CA LEU A 105 -11.16 -18.83 13.72
C LEU A 105 -10.27 -18.45 14.90
N TYR A 106 -10.70 -17.48 15.68
CA TYR A 106 -10.03 -17.01 16.88
C TYR A 106 -10.79 -17.50 18.12
N SER A 107 -10.06 -17.90 19.15
CA SER A 107 -10.63 -17.96 20.47
C SER A 107 -11.03 -16.56 20.93
N LYS A 108 -12.21 -16.41 21.52
CA LYS A 108 -12.71 -15.14 22.04
C LYS A 108 -11.72 -14.55 23.04
N PRO A 109 -11.07 -13.41 22.76
CA PRO A 109 -10.21 -12.73 23.71
C PRO A 109 -11.06 -11.98 24.75
N GLU A 110 -10.54 -11.87 25.97
CA GLU A 110 -11.23 -11.20 27.06
C GLU A 110 -10.77 -9.76 27.26
N ARG A 111 -9.45 -9.48 27.08
CA ARG A 111 -8.83 -8.21 27.46
C ARG A 111 -8.04 -7.54 26.33
N ILE A 112 -7.24 -8.32 25.59
CA ILE A 112 -6.35 -7.82 24.55
C ILE A 112 -6.90 -8.16 23.17
N SER A 113 -6.94 -7.22 22.25
CA SER A 113 -7.47 -7.38 20.87
C SER A 113 -8.93 -7.80 20.84
N THR A 114 -9.79 -7.15 21.63
CA THR A 114 -11.22 -7.45 21.70
C THR A 114 -11.93 -7.13 20.40
N PHE A 115 -12.84 -8.02 20.00
CA PHE A 115 -13.66 -7.83 18.80
C PHE A 115 -14.76 -6.81 19.04
N GLN A 116 -14.97 -5.93 18.06
CA GLN A 116 -16.00 -4.90 18.13
C GLN A 116 -17.30 -5.43 17.51
N LEU A 117 -18.35 -5.58 18.34
CA LEU A 117 -19.66 -6.05 17.90
C LEU A 117 -20.35 -5.01 17.01
N ARG A 118 -20.82 -5.42 15.83
CA ARG A 118 -21.60 -4.58 14.91
C ARG A 118 -23.07 -4.97 14.86
N LYS A 119 -23.36 -6.27 14.96
CA LYS A 119 -24.75 -6.76 14.95
C LYS A 119 -24.85 -8.07 15.72
N GLY A 120 -25.96 -8.30 16.40
CA GLY A 120 -26.20 -9.51 17.17
C GLY A 120 -25.47 -9.51 18.51
N ARG A 121 -24.85 -10.60 18.89
CA ARG A 121 -24.06 -10.76 20.11
C ARG A 121 -22.82 -11.62 19.89
N LEU A 122 -21.83 -11.50 20.77
CA LEU A 122 -20.68 -12.41 20.81
C LEU A 122 -21.09 -13.80 21.28
N PRO A 123 -20.34 -14.87 20.91
CA PRO A 123 -20.56 -16.24 21.39
C PRO A 123 -20.55 -16.32 22.92
N GLN A 124 -21.49 -17.05 23.48
CA GLN A 124 -21.66 -17.28 24.93
C GLN A 124 -21.78 -18.76 25.29
N SER A 125 -22.07 -19.60 24.30
CA SER A 125 -22.17 -21.05 24.45
C SER A 125 -21.38 -21.77 23.35
N ASP A 126 -21.10 -23.05 23.57
CA ASP A 126 -20.49 -23.91 22.58
C ASP A 126 -21.34 -23.94 21.31
N LYS A 127 -20.68 -24.15 20.16
CA LYS A 127 -21.30 -24.13 18.81
C LYS A 127 -21.90 -22.79 18.39
N GLU A 128 -21.50 -21.69 19.01
CA GLU A 128 -21.81 -20.33 18.58
C GLU A 128 -20.60 -19.66 17.96
N ILE A 129 -20.84 -18.87 16.90
CA ILE A 129 -19.82 -18.10 16.21
C ILE A 129 -20.27 -16.66 15.92
N ALA A 130 -19.37 -15.71 16.05
CA ALA A 130 -19.53 -14.38 15.45
C ALA A 130 -18.59 -14.24 14.25
N LEU A 131 -19.13 -13.84 13.10
CA LEU A 131 -18.40 -13.73 11.85
C LEU A 131 -17.97 -12.28 11.55
N ALA A 132 -17.01 -12.11 10.64
CA ALA A 132 -16.60 -10.82 10.15
C ALA A 132 -17.74 -10.03 9.51
N THR A 133 -17.81 -8.71 9.80
CA THR A 133 -18.93 -7.84 9.39
C THR A 133 -19.20 -7.81 7.89
N HIS A 134 -18.18 -7.95 7.03
CA HIS A 134 -18.36 -7.94 5.57
C HIS A 134 -19.17 -9.14 5.06
N LEU A 135 -19.29 -10.22 5.83
CA LEU A 135 -20.13 -11.39 5.51
C LEU A 135 -21.62 -11.18 5.82
N GLN A 136 -22.01 -10.06 6.44
CA GLN A 136 -23.40 -9.76 6.82
C GLN A 136 -24.38 -9.74 5.63
N GLY A 137 -23.89 -9.54 4.39
CA GLY A 137 -24.69 -9.60 3.16
C GLY A 137 -24.94 -11.03 2.65
N GLN A 138 -24.12 -12.00 3.08
CA GLN A 138 -24.18 -13.40 2.64
C GLN A 138 -24.83 -14.30 3.69
N TYR A 139 -24.64 -14.02 4.96
CA TYR A 139 -25.12 -14.80 6.10
C TYR A 139 -26.04 -13.99 7.02
N SER A 140 -26.89 -14.69 7.78
CA SER A 140 -27.83 -14.10 8.74
C SER A 140 -27.62 -14.67 10.15
N VAL A 141 -27.91 -13.87 11.18
CA VAL A 141 -27.93 -14.33 12.57
C VAL A 141 -28.95 -15.46 12.72
N GLY A 142 -28.56 -16.57 13.38
CA GLY A 142 -29.34 -17.78 13.53
C GLY A 142 -29.11 -18.83 12.43
N GLN A 143 -28.37 -18.52 11.37
CA GLN A 143 -27.99 -19.48 10.34
C GLN A 143 -26.83 -20.36 10.83
N GLU A 144 -26.78 -21.61 10.40
CA GLU A 144 -25.66 -22.51 10.62
C GLU A 144 -24.61 -22.36 9.52
N ILE A 145 -23.34 -22.51 9.90
CA ILE A 145 -22.19 -22.52 9.03
C ILE A 145 -21.28 -23.68 9.43
N SER A 146 -20.73 -24.39 8.42
CA SER A 146 -19.82 -25.51 8.63
C SER A 146 -18.45 -25.25 8.06
N PHE A 147 -17.42 -25.85 8.64
CA PHE A 147 -16.03 -25.70 8.27
C PHE A 147 -15.37 -27.04 8.04
N LYS A 148 -14.32 -27.05 7.20
CA LYS A 148 -13.46 -28.21 6.96
C LYS A 148 -12.03 -27.86 7.34
N GLU A 149 -11.38 -28.75 8.08
CA GLU A 149 -9.95 -28.66 8.36
C GLU A 149 -9.14 -29.37 7.27
N LYS A 150 -7.89 -28.98 7.09
CA LYS A 150 -7.00 -29.52 6.05
C LYS A 150 -6.58 -30.98 6.31
N GLU A 151 -6.35 -31.34 7.57
CA GLU A 151 -5.82 -32.65 7.94
C GLU A 151 -6.91 -33.58 8.48
N GLU A 152 -7.07 -34.74 7.86
CA GLU A 152 -7.87 -35.83 8.38
C GLU A 152 -7.08 -36.52 9.50
N GLY A 153 -7.50 -36.40 10.74
CA GLY A 153 -6.96 -37.15 11.87
C GLY A 153 -6.50 -36.35 13.08
N HIS A 154 -6.17 -35.08 12.96
CA HIS A 154 -5.84 -34.19 14.07
C HIS A 154 -6.68 -32.92 13.97
N SER A 155 -7.93 -32.99 14.44
CA SER A 155 -8.81 -31.84 14.45
C SER A 155 -8.35 -30.82 15.47
N SER A 156 -8.21 -29.57 15.05
CA SER A 156 -7.94 -28.42 15.92
C SER A 156 -9.22 -27.95 16.63
N LEU A 157 -10.38 -28.37 16.12
CA LEU A 157 -11.71 -27.99 16.60
C LEU A 157 -12.48 -29.21 17.10
N LYS A 158 -13.25 -29.05 18.18
CA LYS A 158 -14.16 -30.10 18.69
C LYS A 158 -15.42 -30.25 17.84
N ASP A 159 -15.95 -29.15 17.35
CA ASP A 159 -17.12 -29.09 16.48
C ASP A 159 -16.79 -28.36 15.19
N HIS A 160 -17.46 -28.73 14.09
CA HIS A 160 -17.24 -28.14 12.77
C HIS A 160 -18.45 -27.34 12.25
N THR A 161 -19.57 -27.37 12.97
CA THR A 161 -20.80 -26.65 12.61
C THR A 161 -21.19 -25.72 13.75
N TYR A 162 -21.41 -24.46 13.42
CA TYR A 162 -21.69 -23.38 14.38
C TYR A 162 -22.91 -22.57 13.97
N THR A 163 -23.66 -22.07 14.95
CA THR A 163 -24.75 -21.11 14.73
C THR A 163 -24.22 -19.69 14.81
N ILE A 164 -24.50 -18.87 13.82
CA ILE A 164 -24.08 -17.48 13.75
C ILE A 164 -24.89 -16.65 14.75
N THR A 165 -24.21 -16.01 15.71
CA THR A 165 -24.84 -15.18 16.74
C THR A 165 -24.65 -13.69 16.51
N GLY A 166 -23.67 -13.29 15.70
CA GLY A 166 -23.40 -11.89 15.44
C GLY A 166 -22.33 -11.65 14.37
N PHE A 167 -22.10 -10.38 14.14
CA PHE A 167 -21.08 -9.90 13.23
C PHE A 167 -20.14 -8.91 13.93
N VAL A 168 -18.84 -9.07 13.72
CA VAL A 168 -17.78 -8.38 14.46
C VAL A 168 -16.71 -7.81 13.54
N ASP A 169 -16.05 -6.76 14.03
CA ASP A 169 -14.82 -6.24 13.45
C ASP A 169 -13.61 -6.62 14.32
N SER A 170 -12.52 -7.01 13.67
CA SER A 170 -11.29 -7.42 14.33
C SER A 170 -10.43 -6.22 14.73
N ALA A 171 -9.72 -6.35 15.86
CA ALA A 171 -8.67 -5.42 16.25
C ALA A 171 -7.32 -5.67 15.53
N GLU A 172 -7.13 -6.86 14.98
CA GLU A 172 -5.87 -7.32 14.38
C GLU A 172 -5.92 -7.27 12.86
N ILE A 173 -7.09 -7.48 12.26
CA ILE A 173 -7.32 -7.45 10.80
C ILE A 173 -8.13 -6.20 10.46
N LEU A 174 -7.44 -5.14 10.03
CA LEU A 174 -8.09 -3.85 9.74
C LEU A 174 -8.70 -3.78 8.33
N SER A 175 -8.24 -4.58 7.38
CA SER A 175 -8.79 -4.62 6.01
C SER A 175 -9.89 -5.67 5.89
N GLN A 176 -10.99 -5.30 5.21
CA GLN A 176 -12.06 -6.24 4.83
C GLN A 176 -11.86 -6.85 3.44
N ARG A 177 -10.85 -6.41 2.68
CA ARG A 177 -10.58 -6.86 1.29
C ARG A 177 -9.34 -7.72 1.18
N ASP A 178 -8.29 -7.34 1.87
CA ASP A 178 -7.03 -8.05 1.92
C ASP A 178 -6.70 -8.32 3.38
N MET A 179 -6.97 -9.55 3.81
CA MET A 179 -6.81 -10.00 5.19
C MET A 179 -5.51 -10.77 5.40
N GLY A 180 -4.75 -11.02 4.32
CA GLY A 180 -3.49 -11.74 4.35
C GLY A 180 -3.58 -13.19 3.91
N TYR A 181 -2.59 -13.98 4.34
CA TYR A 181 -2.46 -15.38 3.97
C TYR A 181 -3.12 -16.30 4.99
N ALA A 182 -3.56 -17.47 4.53
CA ALA A 182 -4.16 -18.52 5.33
C ALA A 182 -3.46 -19.86 5.11
N GLY A 183 -3.50 -20.72 6.14
CA GLY A 183 -3.01 -22.08 6.09
C GLY A 183 -4.00 -23.09 5.48
N SER A 184 -5.14 -22.63 4.93
CA SER A 184 -6.20 -23.47 4.36
C SER A 184 -6.83 -22.82 3.12
N GLY A 185 -7.81 -23.48 2.51
CA GLY A 185 -8.54 -23.01 1.34
C GLY A 185 -7.60 -22.72 0.16
N SER A 186 -7.70 -21.54 -0.43
CA SER A 186 -6.82 -21.10 -1.53
C SER A 186 -5.51 -20.47 -1.06
N GLY A 187 -5.17 -20.52 0.24
CA GLY A 187 -3.99 -19.87 0.82
C GLY A 187 -4.18 -18.37 1.07
N THR A 188 -5.35 -17.80 0.73
CA THR A 188 -5.68 -16.39 0.99
C THR A 188 -6.82 -16.31 2.00
N LEU A 189 -6.62 -15.49 3.04
CA LEU A 189 -7.65 -15.29 4.07
C LEU A 189 -8.79 -14.42 3.52
N THR A 190 -10.01 -14.97 3.52
CA THR A 190 -11.21 -14.28 3.03
C THR A 190 -12.14 -13.80 4.14
N ALA A 191 -12.03 -14.39 5.34
CA ALA A 191 -12.86 -14.02 6.49
C ALA A 191 -12.18 -14.37 7.82
N TYR A 192 -12.79 -13.94 8.91
CA TYR A 192 -12.49 -14.38 10.27
C TYR A 192 -13.76 -14.61 11.07
N GLY A 193 -13.63 -15.43 12.10
CA GLY A 193 -14.70 -15.72 13.04
C GLY A 193 -14.18 -15.85 14.46
N VAL A 194 -15.07 -15.71 15.43
CA VAL A 194 -14.77 -15.81 16.87
C VAL A 194 -15.63 -16.89 17.47
N ILE A 195 -15.01 -17.84 18.15
CA ILE A 195 -15.67 -18.93 18.89
C ILE A 195 -15.12 -18.97 20.34
N LEU A 196 -15.74 -19.75 21.21
CA LEU A 196 -15.24 -19.90 22.57
C LEU A 196 -13.93 -20.71 22.62
N PRO A 197 -13.01 -20.42 23.57
CA PRO A 197 -11.78 -21.20 23.74
C PRO A 197 -12.01 -22.69 23.98
N SER A 198 -13.16 -23.06 24.61
CA SER A 198 -13.58 -24.44 24.87
C SER A 198 -13.76 -25.28 23.60
N GLN A 199 -13.95 -24.63 22.44
CA GLN A 199 -14.16 -25.28 21.14
C GLN A 199 -12.86 -25.72 20.45
N PHE A 200 -11.70 -25.24 20.91
CA PHE A 200 -10.41 -25.70 20.42
C PHE A 200 -9.99 -27.00 21.10
N ASP A 201 -9.55 -27.97 20.31
CA ASP A 201 -8.99 -29.26 20.80
C ASP A 201 -7.45 -29.24 20.71
N GLN A 202 -6.85 -28.24 21.32
CA GLN A 202 -5.41 -28.00 21.33
C GLN A 202 -4.91 -27.99 22.80
N LYS A 203 -3.78 -28.65 23.05
CA LYS A 203 -3.15 -28.70 24.37
C LYS A 203 -2.31 -27.47 24.72
N VAL A 204 -1.85 -26.76 23.71
CA VAL A 204 -0.97 -25.58 23.85
C VAL A 204 -1.57 -24.40 23.11
N TYR A 205 -1.36 -23.20 23.62
CA TYR A 205 -1.76 -21.97 22.92
C TYR A 205 -0.87 -21.76 21.71
N ASN A 206 -1.39 -21.14 20.67
CA ASN A 206 -0.59 -20.84 19.47
C ASN A 206 -0.35 -19.35 19.24
N ILE A 207 -0.94 -18.51 20.09
CA ILE A 207 -0.67 -17.07 20.12
C ILE A 207 -0.63 -16.55 21.56
N ALA A 208 0.38 -15.71 21.86
CA ALA A 208 0.39 -14.83 23.01
C ALA A 208 0.33 -13.39 22.54
N ARG A 209 -0.64 -12.63 23.07
CA ARG A 209 -0.83 -11.19 22.79
C ARG A 209 -0.24 -10.39 23.92
N LEU A 210 0.61 -9.42 23.61
CA LEU A 210 1.26 -8.58 24.60
C LEU A 210 0.86 -7.13 24.40
N LYS A 211 0.61 -6.44 25.52
CA LYS A 211 0.29 -5.02 25.57
C LYS A 211 1.16 -4.34 26.64
N TYR A 212 1.93 -3.32 26.25
CA TYR A 212 2.90 -2.65 27.09
C TYR A 212 2.33 -1.36 27.69
N GLN A 213 2.61 -1.14 29.00
CA GLN A 213 2.12 0.04 29.71
C GLN A 213 2.76 1.34 29.21
N ASP A 214 4.02 1.31 28.85
CA ASP A 214 4.80 2.48 28.38
C ASP A 214 4.48 2.88 26.93
N LEU A 215 3.79 2.01 26.17
CA LEU A 215 3.21 2.29 24.86
C LEU A 215 1.79 2.86 24.97
N ALA A 216 1.17 2.72 26.15
CA ALA A 216 -0.19 3.23 26.38
C ALA A 216 -0.21 4.76 26.26
N GLY A 217 -1.15 5.29 25.45
CA GLY A 217 -1.29 6.73 25.19
C GLY A 217 -0.39 7.29 24.08
N LEU A 218 0.56 6.53 23.54
CA LEU A 218 1.28 6.91 22.34
C LEU A 218 0.37 6.69 21.11
N ASN A 219 0.53 7.56 20.11
CA ASN A 219 -0.12 7.33 18.83
C ASN A 219 0.58 6.16 18.12
N ALA A 220 -0.20 5.11 17.79
CA ALA A 220 0.27 3.89 17.14
C ALA A 220 1.02 4.11 15.81
N PHE A 221 0.80 5.26 15.16
CA PHE A 221 1.47 5.66 13.91
C PHE A 221 2.62 6.65 14.10
N SER A 222 3.04 6.88 15.35
CA SER A 222 4.16 7.77 15.65
C SER A 222 5.49 7.03 15.66
N SER A 223 6.57 7.73 15.31
CA SER A 223 7.93 7.20 15.41
C SER A 223 8.31 6.77 16.83
N ALA A 224 7.79 7.48 17.85
CA ALA A 224 8.03 7.13 19.25
C ALA A 224 7.42 5.79 19.65
N TYR A 225 6.21 5.48 19.12
CA TYR A 225 5.59 4.16 19.30
C TYR A 225 6.39 3.07 18.59
N GLU A 226 6.78 3.32 17.33
CA GLU A 226 7.52 2.36 16.51
C GLU A 226 8.89 2.01 17.13
N GLU A 227 9.63 3.02 17.59
CA GLU A 227 10.96 2.85 18.23
C GLU A 227 10.86 2.01 19.51
N LYS A 228 9.90 2.32 20.38
CA LYS A 228 9.70 1.57 21.63
C LYS A 228 9.16 0.15 21.39
N SER A 229 8.19 0.00 20.49
CA SER A 229 7.65 -1.31 20.10
C SER A 229 8.74 -2.22 19.54
N LYS A 230 9.66 -1.66 18.76
CA LYS A 230 10.83 -2.38 18.25
C LYS A 230 11.78 -2.78 19.37
N GLN A 231 12.04 -1.91 20.34
CA GLN A 231 12.89 -2.25 21.50
C GLN A 231 12.30 -3.45 22.24
N HIS A 232 11.01 -3.43 22.56
CA HIS A 232 10.34 -4.58 23.20
C HIS A 232 10.33 -5.84 22.33
N GLN A 233 10.23 -5.69 21.01
CA GLN A 233 10.36 -6.82 20.09
C GLN A 233 11.75 -7.47 20.18
N GLU A 234 12.83 -6.67 20.14
CA GLU A 234 14.20 -7.16 20.27
C GLU A 234 14.44 -7.84 21.64
N GLU A 235 13.89 -7.27 22.72
CA GLU A 235 13.95 -7.86 24.08
C GLU A 235 13.26 -9.23 24.13
N LEU A 236 12.05 -9.37 23.55
CA LEU A 236 11.33 -10.64 23.48
C LEU A 236 12.03 -11.67 22.59
N GLU A 237 12.58 -11.27 21.45
CA GLU A 237 13.37 -12.16 20.59
C GLU A 237 14.61 -12.68 21.30
N GLN A 238 15.23 -11.88 22.16
CA GLN A 238 16.37 -12.31 22.98
C GLN A 238 15.94 -13.29 24.08
N ILE A 239 14.83 -13.03 24.78
CA ILE A 239 14.25 -13.94 25.79
C ILE A 239 13.97 -15.31 25.16
N LEU A 240 13.30 -15.34 24.02
CA LEU A 240 12.86 -16.57 23.35
C LEU A 240 13.96 -17.26 22.51
N SER A 241 15.20 -16.77 22.55
CA SER A 241 16.26 -17.20 21.61
C SER A 241 16.69 -18.66 21.77
N ASP A 242 16.55 -19.26 22.96
CA ASP A 242 16.90 -20.64 23.26
C ASP A 242 15.70 -21.59 23.41
N ASN A 243 14.47 -21.02 23.49
CA ASN A 243 13.23 -21.81 23.66
C ASN A 243 13.06 -22.89 22.58
N GLY A 244 13.44 -22.59 21.33
CA GLY A 244 13.38 -23.54 20.23
C GLY A 244 14.15 -24.81 20.50
N LYS A 245 15.38 -24.71 21.02
CA LYS A 245 16.24 -25.84 21.34
C LYS A 245 15.71 -26.61 22.54
N VAL A 246 15.31 -25.92 23.59
CA VAL A 246 14.75 -26.50 24.81
C VAL A 246 13.46 -27.27 24.47
N ARG A 247 12.58 -26.67 23.71
CA ARG A 247 11.31 -27.27 23.28
C ARG A 247 11.51 -28.49 22.39
N LEU A 248 12.48 -28.44 21.45
CA LEU A 248 12.82 -29.59 20.60
C LEU A 248 13.26 -30.79 21.44
N GLN A 249 14.12 -30.57 22.44
CA GLN A 249 14.58 -31.62 23.33
C GLN A 249 13.44 -32.25 24.13
N LEU A 250 12.51 -31.41 24.62
CA LEU A 250 11.34 -31.86 25.35
C LEU A 250 10.41 -32.70 24.46
N LEU A 251 10.08 -32.18 23.25
CA LEU A 251 9.23 -32.90 22.28
C LEU A 251 9.83 -34.25 21.86
N LYS A 252 11.15 -34.31 21.63
CA LYS A 252 11.85 -35.56 21.31
C LYS A 252 11.80 -36.54 22.47
N LYS A 253 11.95 -36.06 23.70
CA LYS A 253 11.84 -36.91 24.90
C LYS A 253 10.42 -37.44 25.07
N GLU A 254 9.40 -36.59 25.03
CA GLU A 254 7.99 -37.01 25.15
C GLU A 254 7.59 -37.99 24.03
N GLY A 255 8.02 -37.70 22.80
CA GLY A 255 7.81 -38.58 21.65
C GLY A 255 8.45 -39.93 21.83
N GLN A 256 9.71 -39.98 22.27
CA GLN A 256 10.42 -41.22 22.53
C GLN A 256 9.75 -42.05 23.63
N GLU A 257 9.33 -41.42 24.74
CA GLU A 257 8.60 -42.11 25.81
C GLU A 257 7.27 -42.71 25.30
N SER A 258 6.59 -42.04 24.36
CA SER A 258 5.37 -42.56 23.72
C SER A 258 5.66 -43.73 22.80
N LEU A 259 6.74 -43.66 22.01
CA LEU A 259 7.21 -44.73 21.11
C LEU A 259 7.62 -45.95 21.92
N ASP A 260 8.36 -45.78 23.02
CA ASP A 260 8.79 -46.89 23.90
C ASP A 260 7.58 -47.63 24.48
N LYS A 261 6.53 -46.91 24.91
CA LYS A 261 5.25 -47.52 25.37
C LYS A 261 4.52 -48.24 24.23
N GLY A 262 4.54 -47.66 23.04
CA GLY A 262 3.98 -48.30 21.84
C GLY A 262 4.71 -49.58 21.49
N GLN A 263 6.03 -49.58 21.52
CA GLN A 263 6.88 -50.73 21.27
C GLN A 263 6.63 -51.86 22.30
N GLU A 264 6.55 -51.51 23.60
CA GLU A 264 6.22 -52.48 24.64
C GLU A 264 4.86 -53.17 24.43
N THR A 265 3.86 -52.37 23.96
CA THR A 265 2.53 -52.89 23.64
C THR A 265 2.57 -53.83 22.42
N LEU A 266 3.35 -53.46 21.40
CA LEU A 266 3.56 -54.23 20.19
C LEU A 266 4.30 -55.56 20.50
N ASP A 267 5.33 -55.53 21.35
CA ASP A 267 6.09 -56.73 21.77
C ASP A 267 5.18 -57.71 22.55
N LYS A 268 4.31 -57.18 23.43
CA LYS A 268 3.30 -58.00 24.13
C LYS A 268 2.31 -58.65 23.15
N ALA A 269 1.81 -57.88 22.17
CA ALA A 269 0.91 -58.39 21.15
C ALA A 269 1.59 -59.45 20.27
N GLN A 270 2.85 -59.23 19.90
CA GLN A 270 3.64 -60.20 19.16
C GLN A 270 3.86 -61.54 19.90
N THR A 271 4.13 -61.42 21.19
CA THR A 271 4.28 -62.61 22.05
C THR A 271 2.97 -63.39 22.14
N ASN A 272 1.85 -62.70 22.34
CA ASN A 272 0.50 -63.31 22.37
C ASN A 272 0.16 -63.99 21.04
N LEU A 273 0.51 -63.35 19.89
CA LEU A 273 0.31 -63.92 18.57
C LEU A 273 1.13 -65.19 18.33
N GLN A 274 2.41 -65.19 18.80
CA GLN A 274 3.29 -66.38 18.70
C GLN A 274 2.76 -67.57 19.56
N GLU A 275 2.28 -67.27 20.77
CA GLU A 275 1.65 -68.28 21.63
C GLU A 275 0.36 -68.80 20.97
N GLY A 276 -0.47 -67.91 20.42
CA GLY A 276 -1.66 -68.30 19.69
C GLY A 276 -1.37 -69.21 18.50
N LYS A 277 -0.34 -68.90 17.71
CA LYS A 277 0.11 -69.74 16.59
C LYS A 277 0.62 -71.08 17.03
N ARG A 278 1.35 -71.16 18.17
CA ARG A 278 1.79 -72.42 18.75
C ARG A 278 0.64 -73.32 19.23
N ARG A 279 -0.39 -72.69 19.87
CA ARG A 279 -1.61 -73.42 20.32
C ARG A 279 -2.41 -73.92 19.11
N LEU A 280 -2.54 -73.07 18.05
CA LEU A 280 -3.18 -73.49 16.81
C LEU A 280 -2.50 -74.65 16.17
N ALA A 281 -1.15 -74.63 16.02
CA ALA A 281 -0.37 -75.73 15.44
C ALA A 281 -0.51 -77.03 16.25
N ALA A 282 -0.48 -76.95 17.58
CA ALA A 282 -0.72 -78.06 18.43
C ALA A 282 -2.14 -78.67 18.33
N ALA A 283 -3.15 -77.82 18.19
CA ALA A 283 -4.55 -78.23 17.97
C ALA A 283 -4.71 -78.86 16.55
N GLN A 284 -4.05 -78.33 15.53
CA GLN A 284 -4.08 -78.88 14.15
C GLN A 284 -3.48 -80.27 14.16
N ALA A 285 -2.32 -80.48 14.82
CA ALA A 285 -1.65 -81.79 14.95
C ALA A 285 -2.51 -82.83 15.68
N ARG A 286 -3.23 -82.39 16.76
CA ARG A 286 -4.18 -83.25 17.47
C ARG A 286 -5.37 -83.66 16.61
N ILE A 287 -5.93 -82.74 15.88
CA ILE A 287 -7.05 -83.01 14.92
C ILE A 287 -6.60 -83.99 13.87
N GLN A 288 -5.39 -83.78 13.27
CA GLN A 288 -4.85 -84.64 12.24
C GLN A 288 -4.56 -86.06 12.77
N ALA A 289 -4.06 -86.22 14.02
CA ALA A 289 -3.89 -87.51 14.69
C ALA A 289 -5.23 -88.20 14.98
N GLN A 290 -6.25 -87.44 15.39
CA GLN A 290 -7.61 -87.98 15.54
C GLN A 290 -8.25 -88.44 14.22
N GLU A 291 -8.01 -87.72 13.13
CA GLU A 291 -8.48 -88.10 11.76
C GLU A 291 -7.84 -89.43 11.34
N SER A 292 -6.56 -89.59 11.56
CA SER A 292 -5.90 -90.89 11.18
C SER A 292 -6.38 -92.08 11.98
N GLN A 293 -6.89 -91.85 13.23
CA GLN A 293 -7.46 -92.91 14.05
C GLN A 293 -8.95 -93.19 13.72
N LEU A 294 -9.63 -92.27 13.12
CA LEU A 294 -11.07 -92.40 12.75
C LEU A 294 -11.34 -93.61 11.85
N ALA A 295 -10.38 -94.00 10.98
CA ALA A 295 -10.43 -95.17 10.12
C ALA A 295 -10.45 -96.50 10.88
N LEU A 296 -10.09 -96.57 12.16
CA LEU A 296 -10.03 -97.77 12.98
C LEU A 296 -11.29 -98.06 13.85
N PHE A 297 -12.28 -97.08 13.85
CA PHE A 297 -13.51 -97.22 14.64
C PHE A 297 -14.66 -97.87 13.89
N PRO A 298 -15.55 -98.62 14.62
CA PRO A 298 -16.81 -99.15 14.08
C PRO A 298 -17.76 -98.06 13.56
N GLN A 299 -18.60 -98.40 12.58
CA GLN A 299 -19.39 -97.48 11.79
C GLN A 299 -20.25 -96.48 12.61
N VAL A 300 -20.95 -96.92 13.70
CA VAL A 300 -21.76 -96.03 14.55
C VAL A 300 -20.96 -95.03 15.38
N GLN A 301 -19.82 -95.46 15.85
CA GLN A 301 -18.90 -94.57 16.59
C GLN A 301 -18.15 -93.60 15.67
N ARG A 302 -17.93 -93.97 14.41
CA ARG A 302 -17.30 -93.09 13.38
C ARG A 302 -18.13 -91.87 13.03
N GLU A 303 -19.46 -92.03 13.00
CA GLU A 303 -20.37 -90.90 12.69
C GLU A 303 -20.34 -89.85 13.83
N GLN A 304 -20.45 -90.25 15.04
CA GLN A 304 -20.36 -89.37 16.22
C GLN A 304 -19.00 -88.65 16.34
N ALA A 305 -17.93 -89.38 16.15
CA ALA A 305 -16.56 -88.84 16.18
C ALA A 305 -16.30 -87.91 15.02
N SER A 306 -16.89 -88.15 13.82
CA SER A 306 -16.71 -87.26 12.65
C SER A 306 -17.47 -85.93 12.83
N ALA A 307 -18.65 -85.97 13.48
CA ALA A 307 -19.37 -84.73 13.80
C ALA A 307 -18.55 -83.86 14.81
N GLN A 308 -18.05 -84.46 15.86
CA GLN A 308 -17.18 -83.75 16.80
C GLN A 308 -15.89 -83.21 16.16
N LEU A 309 -15.29 -83.92 15.26
CA LEU A 309 -14.10 -83.54 14.54
C LEU A 309 -14.41 -82.37 13.57
N THR A 310 -15.60 -82.39 12.93
CA THR A 310 -16.07 -81.33 12.07
C THR A 310 -16.33 -80.04 12.87
N GLN A 311 -16.91 -80.16 14.08
CA GLN A 311 -17.10 -78.96 14.95
C GLN A 311 -15.71 -78.44 15.45
N ALA A 312 -14.79 -79.32 15.83
CA ALA A 312 -13.45 -78.88 16.18
C ALA A 312 -12.68 -78.21 15.06
N LYS A 313 -12.86 -78.63 13.83
CA LYS A 313 -12.28 -77.99 12.65
C LYS A 313 -12.88 -76.61 12.38
N GLN A 314 -14.20 -76.44 12.58
CA GLN A 314 -14.86 -75.16 12.47
C GLN A 314 -14.36 -74.17 13.54
N GLU A 315 -14.20 -74.67 14.79
CA GLU A 315 -13.64 -73.82 15.88
C GLU A 315 -12.19 -73.43 15.60
N LEU A 316 -11.39 -74.35 15.07
CA LEU A 316 -10.03 -74.12 14.70
C LEU A 316 -9.92 -73.07 13.54
N GLY A 317 -10.76 -73.18 12.53
CA GLY A 317 -10.84 -72.18 11.47
C GLY A 317 -11.18 -70.80 11.95
N LYS A 318 -12.10 -70.66 12.94
CA LYS A 318 -12.40 -69.38 13.57
C LYS A 318 -11.21 -68.82 14.36
N GLU A 319 -10.47 -69.63 15.03
CA GLU A 319 -9.23 -69.22 15.74
C GLU A 319 -8.10 -68.86 14.76
N GLU A 320 -8.00 -69.54 13.62
CA GLU A 320 -7.04 -69.19 12.55
C GLU A 320 -7.37 -67.82 11.93
N ASP A 321 -8.63 -67.55 11.64
CA ASP A 321 -9.09 -66.24 11.15
C ASP A 321 -8.79 -65.11 12.15
N LYS A 322 -9.02 -65.31 13.45
CA LYS A 322 -8.68 -64.37 14.50
C LYS A 322 -7.21 -64.06 14.58
N LEU A 323 -6.36 -65.11 14.51
CA LEU A 323 -4.91 -64.93 14.51
C LEU A 323 -4.40 -64.24 13.26
N LYS A 324 -5.01 -64.48 12.10
CA LYS A 324 -4.68 -63.81 10.84
C LYS A 324 -5.05 -62.31 10.91
N GLN A 325 -6.20 -62.01 11.50
CA GLN A 325 -6.63 -60.66 11.74
C GLN A 325 -5.73 -59.91 12.74
N ALA A 326 -5.31 -60.61 13.82
CA ALA A 326 -4.37 -60.05 14.81
C ALA A 326 -2.99 -59.81 14.17
N GLU A 327 -2.52 -60.66 13.25
CA GLU A 327 -1.28 -60.48 12.52
C GLU A 327 -1.35 -59.25 11.59
N GLN A 328 -2.46 -59.04 10.89
CA GLN A 328 -2.67 -57.87 10.07
C GLN A 328 -2.69 -56.57 10.89
N ASN A 329 -3.40 -56.56 12.01
CA ASN A 329 -3.43 -55.45 12.94
C ASN A 329 -2.03 -55.12 13.51
N LEU A 330 -1.26 -56.15 13.87
CA LEU A 330 0.11 -56.01 14.37
C LEU A 330 1.03 -55.38 13.29
N ALA A 331 0.92 -55.81 12.04
CA ALA A 331 1.67 -55.24 10.93
C ALA A 331 1.34 -53.76 10.70
N GLN A 332 0.07 -53.40 10.78
CA GLN A 332 -0.40 -52.01 10.68
C GLN A 332 0.11 -51.16 11.86
N GLU A 333 0.05 -51.67 13.08
CA GLU A 333 0.55 -50.93 14.27
C GLU A 333 2.07 -50.75 14.22
N LYS A 334 2.80 -51.77 13.71
CA LYS A 334 4.25 -51.64 13.48
C LYS A 334 4.60 -50.59 12.45
N GLU A 335 3.89 -50.56 11.33
CA GLU A 335 4.06 -49.51 10.30
C GLU A 335 3.77 -48.11 10.83
N LYS A 336 2.71 -47.95 11.66
CA LYS A 336 2.43 -46.69 12.32
C LYS A 336 3.55 -46.25 13.27
N LEU A 337 4.11 -47.19 14.04
CA LEU A 337 5.19 -46.91 14.99
C LEU A 337 6.46 -46.47 14.25
N GLU A 338 6.80 -47.13 13.14
CA GLU A 338 7.93 -46.78 12.28
C GLU A 338 7.75 -45.38 11.67
N LYS A 339 6.54 -45.05 11.20
CA LYS A 339 6.21 -43.70 10.73
C LYS A 339 6.35 -42.65 11.83
N HIS A 340 5.86 -42.94 13.05
CA HIS A 340 5.99 -42.00 14.17
C HIS A 340 7.45 -41.79 14.57
N GLN A 341 8.31 -42.86 14.51
CA GLN A 341 9.75 -42.75 14.76
C GLN A 341 10.40 -41.84 13.72
N GLN A 342 10.08 -42.01 12.45
CA GLN A 342 10.61 -41.16 11.38
C GLN A 342 10.19 -39.68 11.54
N VAL A 343 8.94 -39.43 11.90
CA VAL A 343 8.47 -38.07 12.19
C VAL A 343 9.22 -37.45 13.38
N LEU A 344 9.52 -38.24 14.41
CA LEU A 344 10.27 -37.78 15.59
C LEU A 344 11.74 -37.48 15.25
N ASP A 345 12.37 -38.31 14.41
CA ASP A 345 13.75 -38.09 13.95
C ASP A 345 13.89 -36.85 13.08
N ASP A 346 12.91 -36.60 12.20
CA ASP A 346 12.85 -35.48 11.27
C ASP A 346 12.30 -34.21 11.93
N LEU A 347 11.95 -34.18 13.23
CA LEU A 347 11.36 -33.05 13.92
C LEU A 347 12.30 -31.82 13.88
N ALA A 348 11.88 -30.77 13.23
CA ALA A 348 12.63 -29.52 13.12
C ALA A 348 12.56 -28.69 14.42
N GLU A 349 13.57 -27.85 14.63
CA GLU A 349 13.58 -26.91 15.78
C GLU A 349 12.39 -25.96 15.71
N PRO A 350 11.59 -25.85 16.80
CA PRO A 350 10.50 -24.91 16.91
C PRO A 350 10.98 -23.46 16.68
N ARG A 351 10.21 -22.71 15.91
CA ARG A 351 10.51 -21.30 15.64
C ARG A 351 9.52 -20.42 16.39
N TYR A 352 10.07 -19.56 17.24
CA TYR A 352 9.34 -18.51 17.92
C TYR A 352 9.48 -17.24 17.10
N GLN A 353 8.36 -16.61 16.76
CA GLN A 353 8.33 -15.38 16.00
C GLN A 353 7.60 -14.30 16.78
N VAL A 354 8.23 -13.14 16.92
CA VAL A 354 7.66 -11.97 17.55
C VAL A 354 7.16 -11.05 16.47
N TYR A 355 5.87 -10.81 16.45
CA TYR A 355 5.19 -9.97 15.47
C TYR A 355 4.76 -8.64 16.09
N ASN A 356 4.92 -7.56 15.35
CA ASN A 356 4.25 -6.29 15.63
C ASN A 356 2.97 -6.16 14.80
N ARG A 357 2.23 -5.06 14.95
CA ARG A 357 0.98 -4.81 14.22
C ARG A 357 1.12 -4.82 12.70
N GLN A 358 2.32 -4.53 12.16
CA GLN A 358 2.58 -4.50 10.72
C GLN A 358 2.92 -5.88 10.16
N THR A 359 3.66 -6.68 10.92
CA THR A 359 4.21 -7.97 10.49
C THR A 359 3.32 -9.16 10.86
N MET A 360 2.36 -8.97 11.75
CA MET A 360 1.43 -10.01 12.19
C MET A 360 0.63 -10.60 11.02
N PRO A 361 0.37 -11.92 11.00
CA PRO A 361 -0.52 -12.54 10.02
C PRO A 361 -1.93 -11.91 10.06
N GLY A 362 -2.27 -11.10 9.05
CA GLY A 362 -3.47 -10.25 9.02
C GLY A 362 -3.18 -8.75 9.17
N GLY A 363 -1.94 -8.37 9.49
CA GLY A 363 -1.51 -6.97 9.68
C GLY A 363 -1.41 -6.13 8.40
N GLN A 364 -1.67 -6.72 7.22
CA GLN A 364 -1.63 -6.02 5.94
C GLN A 364 -2.49 -4.75 5.93
N GLY A 365 -3.68 -4.82 6.55
CA GLY A 365 -4.58 -3.66 6.66
C GLY A 365 -3.96 -2.49 7.45
N TYR A 366 -3.23 -2.78 8.54
CA TYR A 366 -2.52 -1.77 9.31
C TYR A 366 -1.40 -1.12 8.48
N LEU A 367 -0.59 -1.95 7.79
CA LEU A 367 0.49 -1.49 6.92
C LEU A 367 -0.04 -0.61 5.77
N MET A 368 -1.13 -1.02 5.12
CA MET A 368 -1.80 -0.24 4.07
C MET A 368 -2.25 1.13 4.59
N TYR A 369 -2.89 1.16 5.76
CA TYR A 369 -3.37 2.40 6.37
C TYR A 369 -2.22 3.35 6.72
N SER A 370 -1.16 2.83 7.31
CA SER A 370 0.07 3.57 7.65
C SER A 370 0.75 4.13 6.40
N ASN A 371 0.92 3.33 5.36
CA ASN A 371 1.52 3.75 4.08
C ASN A 371 0.68 4.82 3.37
N ALA A 372 -0.65 4.69 3.37
CA ALA A 372 -1.54 5.68 2.78
C ALA A 372 -1.45 7.02 3.52
N SER A 373 -1.47 7.01 4.87
CA SER A 373 -1.30 8.20 5.71
C SER A 373 0.05 8.89 5.43
N SER A 374 1.13 8.13 5.37
CA SER A 374 2.49 8.63 5.11
C SER A 374 2.62 9.22 3.70
N SER A 375 2.03 8.59 2.70
CA SER A 375 2.03 9.08 1.31
C SER A 375 1.30 10.42 1.18
N ILE A 376 0.12 10.56 1.82
CA ILE A 376 -0.62 11.83 1.84
C ILE A 376 0.20 12.92 2.54
N ARG A 377 0.86 12.59 3.65
CA ARG A 377 1.74 13.51 4.37
C ARG A 377 2.89 14.01 3.48
N ALA A 378 3.52 13.12 2.71
CA ALA A 378 4.59 13.46 1.77
C ALA A 378 4.11 14.39 0.65
N VAL A 379 2.98 14.09 0.01
CA VAL A 379 2.36 14.95 -1.00
C VAL A 379 1.98 16.31 -0.41
N GLY A 380 1.41 16.32 0.81
CA GLY A 380 1.02 17.53 1.54
C GLY A 380 2.18 18.42 1.96
N ASN A 381 3.42 17.93 1.95
CA ASN A 381 4.61 18.74 2.18
C ASN A 381 5.06 19.52 0.94
N ILE A 382 4.89 18.98 -0.24
CA ILE A 382 5.53 19.47 -1.48
C ILE A 382 4.53 20.21 -2.37
N PHE A 383 3.37 19.63 -2.63
CA PHE A 383 2.40 20.12 -3.58
C PHE A 383 1.92 21.55 -3.27
N PRO A 384 1.59 21.91 -1.99
CA PRO A 384 1.19 23.26 -1.64
C PRO A 384 2.30 24.30 -1.84
N VAL A 385 3.57 23.93 -1.67
CA VAL A 385 4.70 24.85 -1.86
C VAL A 385 4.75 25.32 -3.32
N VAL A 386 4.59 24.40 -4.27
CA VAL A 386 4.53 24.75 -5.69
C VAL A 386 3.32 25.64 -5.97
N LEU A 387 2.13 25.31 -5.42
CA LEU A 387 0.91 26.10 -5.57
C LEU A 387 1.09 27.53 -5.07
N TYR A 388 1.60 27.73 -3.83
CA TYR A 388 1.81 29.07 -3.27
C TYR A 388 2.90 29.85 -4.01
N THR A 389 3.94 29.18 -4.53
CA THR A 389 4.96 29.83 -5.36
C THR A 389 4.35 30.41 -6.63
N VAL A 390 3.54 29.62 -7.32
CA VAL A 390 2.81 30.07 -8.52
C VAL A 390 1.82 31.18 -8.17
N ALA A 391 1.06 31.02 -7.07
CA ALA A 391 0.11 32.04 -6.61
C ALA A 391 0.81 33.37 -6.27
N ALA A 392 1.98 33.33 -5.63
CA ALA A 392 2.77 34.53 -5.31
C ALA A 392 3.24 35.24 -6.57
N MET A 393 3.71 34.52 -7.58
CA MET A 393 4.11 35.08 -8.87
C MET A 393 2.94 35.76 -9.59
N VAL A 394 1.77 35.13 -9.63
CA VAL A 394 0.56 35.70 -10.25
C VAL A 394 0.09 36.91 -9.47
N THR A 395 0.12 36.88 -8.15
CA THR A 395 -0.24 38.02 -7.30
C THR A 395 0.72 39.17 -7.49
N PHE A 396 2.02 38.92 -7.60
CA PHE A 396 3.03 39.94 -7.86
C PHE A 396 2.68 40.75 -9.14
N THR A 397 2.25 40.08 -10.23
CA THR A 397 1.86 40.77 -11.45
C THR A 397 0.57 41.56 -11.30
N THR A 398 -0.40 40.91 -10.73
CA THR A 398 -1.72 41.50 -10.54
C THR A 398 -1.59 42.77 -9.72
N MET A 399 -0.70 42.75 -8.71
CA MET A 399 -0.39 43.92 -7.89
C MET A 399 0.42 44.98 -8.64
N THR A 400 1.43 44.58 -9.45
CA THR A 400 2.18 45.51 -10.29
C THR A 400 1.21 46.31 -11.19
N ARG A 401 0.29 45.59 -11.81
CA ARG A 401 -0.70 46.20 -12.67
C ARG A 401 -1.64 47.10 -11.89
N PHE A 402 -2.12 46.68 -10.75
CA PHE A 402 -3.02 47.45 -9.90
C PHE A 402 -2.36 48.74 -9.41
N VAL A 403 -1.10 48.71 -9.01
CA VAL A 403 -0.35 49.90 -8.61
C VAL A 403 -0.10 50.82 -9.77
N ASP A 404 0.18 50.32 -10.97
CA ASP A 404 0.39 51.13 -12.19
C ASP A 404 -0.88 51.89 -12.60
N GLU A 405 -2.05 51.27 -12.54
CA GLU A 405 -3.33 51.92 -12.85
C GLU A 405 -3.69 52.98 -11.81
N GLU A 406 -3.40 52.73 -10.56
CA GLU A 406 -3.70 53.64 -9.46
C GLU A 406 -2.59 54.68 -9.22
N ARG A 407 -1.54 54.69 -10.05
CA ARG A 407 -0.37 55.58 -9.90
C ARG A 407 -0.75 57.04 -9.87
N THR A 408 -1.63 57.51 -10.77
CA THR A 408 -2.09 58.88 -10.82
C THR A 408 -2.88 59.28 -9.58
N HIS A 409 -3.78 58.42 -9.11
CA HIS A 409 -4.52 58.61 -7.84
C HIS A 409 -3.56 58.67 -6.65
N ALA A 410 -2.53 57.79 -6.61
CA ALA A 410 -1.51 57.84 -5.58
C ALA A 410 -0.68 59.12 -5.61
N GLY A 411 -0.40 59.65 -6.82
CA GLY A 411 0.24 60.96 -7.03
C GLY A 411 -0.59 62.11 -6.49
N ILE A 412 -1.91 62.11 -6.73
CA ILE A 412 -2.85 63.10 -6.21
C ILE A 412 -2.87 63.06 -4.67
N PHE A 413 -2.97 61.84 -4.06
CA PHE A 413 -2.94 61.72 -2.60
C PHE A 413 -1.62 62.19 -2.01
N LYS A 414 -0.49 61.95 -2.68
CA LYS A 414 0.84 62.39 -2.25
C LYS A 414 0.95 63.93 -2.33
N ALA A 415 0.40 64.54 -3.41
CA ALA A 415 0.32 65.99 -3.56
C ALA A 415 -0.58 66.64 -2.52
N LEU A 416 -1.64 65.96 -2.06
CA LEU A 416 -2.54 66.39 -0.96
C LEU A 416 -1.95 66.18 0.43
N GLY A 417 -0.66 65.72 0.55
CA GLY A 417 0.04 65.60 1.81
C GLY A 417 -0.15 64.25 2.56
N TYR A 418 -0.71 63.23 1.89
CA TYR A 418 -0.73 61.86 2.47
C TYR A 418 0.68 61.26 2.47
N ARG A 419 1.02 60.55 3.53
CA ARG A 419 2.32 59.87 3.62
C ARG A 419 2.35 58.67 2.69
N SER A 420 3.54 58.36 2.09
CA SER A 420 3.72 57.14 1.27
C SER A 420 3.23 55.88 1.96
N LYS A 421 3.39 55.76 3.29
CA LYS A 421 2.90 54.66 4.12
C LYS A 421 1.37 54.50 4.06
N ASP A 422 0.61 55.63 4.02
CA ASP A 422 -0.86 55.59 3.98
C ASP A 422 -1.35 55.14 2.59
N ILE A 423 -0.61 55.50 1.54
CA ILE A 423 -0.92 55.11 0.16
C ILE A 423 -0.60 53.64 -0.05
N ILE A 424 0.56 53.15 0.44
CA ILE A 424 0.99 51.74 0.36
C ILE A 424 0.00 50.86 1.15
N ALA A 425 -0.50 51.35 2.29
CA ALA A 425 -1.46 50.61 3.13
C ALA A 425 -2.75 50.23 2.38
N LYS A 426 -3.17 50.95 1.33
CA LYS A 426 -4.30 50.60 0.46
C LYS A 426 -4.06 49.26 -0.25
N PHE A 427 -2.87 49.08 -0.84
CA PHE A 427 -2.49 47.90 -1.60
C PHE A 427 -2.25 46.71 -0.67
N LEU A 428 -1.65 46.99 0.49
CA LEU A 428 -1.45 45.94 1.55
C LEU A 428 -2.80 45.43 2.04
N LEU A 429 -3.76 46.32 2.31
CA LEU A 429 -5.08 45.92 2.79
C LEU A 429 -5.83 45.11 1.74
N TYR A 430 -5.67 45.46 0.45
CA TYR A 430 -6.24 44.71 -0.66
C TYR A 430 -5.72 43.28 -0.72
N GLY A 431 -4.40 43.09 -0.64
CA GLY A 431 -3.77 41.77 -0.55
C GLY A 431 -4.12 40.98 0.74
N LEU A 432 -4.17 41.69 1.86
CA LEU A 432 -4.50 41.10 3.16
C LEU A 432 -5.95 40.60 3.21
N VAL A 433 -6.91 41.34 2.75
CA VAL A 433 -8.33 40.95 2.72
C VAL A 433 -8.53 39.79 1.75
N ALA A 434 -7.99 39.87 0.52
CA ALA A 434 -8.08 38.79 -0.44
C ALA A 434 -7.43 37.51 0.08
N GLY A 435 -6.23 37.62 0.67
CA GLY A 435 -5.49 36.53 1.27
C GLY A 435 -6.22 35.89 2.47
N THR A 436 -6.70 36.71 3.40
CA THR A 436 -7.39 36.21 4.61
C THR A 436 -8.72 35.53 4.26
N VAL A 437 -9.56 36.16 3.45
CA VAL A 437 -10.85 35.59 3.04
C VAL A 437 -10.66 34.34 2.20
N GLY A 438 -9.71 34.35 1.25
CA GLY A 438 -9.37 33.19 0.46
C GLY A 438 -8.89 32.03 1.34
N THR A 439 -8.00 32.31 2.30
CA THR A 439 -7.51 31.28 3.23
C THR A 439 -8.61 30.76 4.15
N ALA A 440 -9.48 31.62 4.66
CA ALA A 440 -10.58 31.17 5.52
C ALA A 440 -11.51 30.20 4.78
N LEU A 441 -11.91 30.56 3.54
CA LEU A 441 -12.72 29.66 2.69
C LEU A 441 -11.96 28.38 2.33
N GLY A 442 -10.69 28.51 1.92
CA GLY A 442 -9.84 27.37 1.58
C GLY A 442 -9.59 26.44 2.77
N SER A 443 -9.39 26.97 3.98
CA SER A 443 -9.22 26.18 5.20
C SER A 443 -10.48 25.43 5.57
N ILE A 444 -11.65 26.05 5.50
CA ILE A 444 -12.94 25.37 5.76
C ILE A 444 -13.15 24.23 4.76
N LEU A 445 -13.01 24.52 3.47
CA LEU A 445 -13.15 23.49 2.43
C LEU A 445 -12.07 22.42 2.54
N GLY A 446 -10.84 22.77 2.95
CA GLY A 446 -9.74 21.86 3.17
C GLY A 446 -10.03 20.87 4.30
N HIS A 447 -10.49 21.35 5.46
CA HIS A 447 -10.83 20.50 6.59
C HIS A 447 -12.02 19.58 6.32
N TYR A 448 -13.13 20.13 5.83
CA TYR A 448 -14.39 19.39 5.79
C TYR A 448 -14.68 18.72 4.44
N LEU A 449 -14.25 19.29 3.33
CA LEU A 449 -14.48 18.70 2.01
C LEU A 449 -13.32 17.84 1.56
N LEU A 450 -12.11 18.43 1.44
CA LEU A 450 -10.98 17.72 0.84
C LEU A 450 -10.48 16.57 1.73
N ALA A 451 -10.32 16.82 3.02
CA ALA A 451 -9.89 15.80 3.97
C ALA A 451 -10.91 14.65 4.08
N SER A 452 -12.21 14.96 4.11
CA SER A 452 -13.26 13.93 4.14
C SER A 452 -13.26 13.08 2.87
N VAL A 453 -13.16 13.70 1.68
CA VAL A 453 -13.15 12.96 0.40
C VAL A 453 -11.92 12.06 0.32
N ILE A 454 -10.72 12.56 0.64
CA ILE A 454 -9.49 11.75 0.57
C ILE A 454 -9.54 10.60 1.58
N SER A 455 -9.90 10.88 2.84
CA SER A 455 -9.93 9.84 3.88
C SER A 455 -10.99 8.78 3.61
N SER A 456 -12.18 9.15 3.14
CA SER A 456 -13.27 8.20 2.85
C SER A 456 -12.89 7.16 1.79
N VAL A 457 -12.04 7.54 0.85
CA VAL A 457 -11.51 6.62 -0.18
C VAL A 457 -10.65 5.53 0.46
N ILE A 458 -9.79 5.93 1.39
CA ILE A 458 -8.82 5.04 2.02
C ILE A 458 -9.50 4.14 3.05
N THR A 459 -10.42 4.70 3.84
CA THR A 459 -11.13 3.95 4.88
C THR A 459 -12.23 3.04 4.35
N LYS A 460 -12.61 3.20 3.07
CA LYS A 460 -13.61 2.32 2.43
C LYS A 460 -13.10 0.88 2.34
N GLY A 461 -13.74 -0.02 3.10
CA GLY A 461 -13.30 -1.41 3.23
C GLY A 461 -12.29 -1.65 4.36
N MET A 462 -12.19 -0.69 5.29
CA MET A 462 -11.48 -0.84 6.56
C MET A 462 -12.48 -0.92 7.72
N VAL A 463 -12.14 -1.69 8.76
CA VAL A 463 -12.97 -1.82 9.97
C VAL A 463 -12.93 -0.56 10.85
N VAL A 464 -11.96 0.30 10.67
CA VAL A 464 -11.77 1.55 11.43
C VAL A 464 -12.97 2.50 11.28
N GLY A 465 -13.74 2.39 10.19
CA GLY A 465 -14.89 3.22 9.89
C GLY A 465 -14.53 4.58 9.29
N GLU A 466 -15.50 5.50 9.30
CA GLU A 466 -15.33 6.84 8.72
C GLU A 466 -14.39 7.69 9.57
N THR A 467 -13.51 8.44 8.90
CA THR A 467 -12.56 9.32 9.58
C THR A 467 -13.28 10.46 10.29
N GLN A 468 -13.03 10.62 11.57
CA GLN A 468 -13.53 11.72 12.36
C GLN A 468 -12.72 13.00 12.08
N ILE A 469 -13.35 13.98 11.44
CA ILE A 469 -12.69 15.21 11.05
C ILE A 469 -12.62 16.18 12.26
N GLN A 470 -11.37 16.49 12.66
CA GLN A 470 -11.06 17.48 13.68
C GLN A 470 -10.49 18.74 13.02
N PHE A 471 -10.71 19.91 13.65
CA PHE A 471 -10.20 21.19 13.15
C PHE A 471 -8.81 21.48 13.74
N TYR A 472 -7.79 21.54 12.90
CA TYR A 472 -6.40 21.83 13.28
C TYR A 472 -6.04 23.30 13.00
N TRP A 473 -6.08 24.14 14.04
CA TRP A 473 -5.72 25.55 13.94
C TRP A 473 -4.29 25.78 13.46
N THR A 474 -3.36 24.91 13.78
CA THR A 474 -1.94 25.01 13.38
C THR A 474 -1.77 25.05 11.86
N TYR A 475 -2.47 24.17 11.12
CA TYR A 475 -2.40 24.16 9.65
C TYR A 475 -3.16 25.30 9.01
N SER A 476 -4.26 25.77 9.61
CA SER A 476 -4.97 26.98 9.16
C SER A 476 -4.14 28.22 9.36
N LEU A 477 -3.43 28.33 10.47
CA LEU A 477 -2.51 29.45 10.75
C LEU A 477 -1.30 29.42 9.79
N LEU A 478 -0.73 28.24 9.53
CA LEU A 478 0.33 28.06 8.53
C LEU A 478 -0.14 28.53 7.14
N ALA A 479 -1.34 28.11 6.73
CA ALA A 479 -1.95 28.54 5.47
C ALA A 479 -2.13 30.05 5.41
N LEU A 480 -2.56 30.69 6.50
CA LEU A 480 -2.71 32.14 6.60
C LEU A 480 -1.37 32.87 6.44
N VAL A 481 -0.33 32.40 7.11
CA VAL A 481 1.01 32.98 6.99
C VAL A 481 1.53 32.87 5.55
N LEU A 482 1.43 31.69 4.95
CA LEU A 482 1.85 31.47 3.56
C LEU A 482 1.03 32.29 2.56
N SER A 483 -0.28 32.43 2.80
CA SER A 483 -1.15 33.27 2.01
C SER A 483 -0.76 34.74 2.11
N TRP A 484 -0.43 35.24 3.30
CA TRP A 484 0.05 36.61 3.46
C TRP A 484 1.43 36.80 2.81
N LEU A 485 2.31 35.84 2.89
CA LEU A 485 3.57 35.88 2.16
C LEU A 485 3.35 35.91 0.64
N ALA A 486 2.35 35.19 0.15
CA ALA A 486 2.04 35.15 -1.28
C ALA A 486 1.19 36.33 -1.79
N SER A 487 0.48 37.05 -0.91
CA SER A 487 -0.42 38.15 -1.29
C SER A 487 0.03 39.52 -0.80
N VAL A 488 0.42 39.65 0.45
CA VAL A 488 0.78 40.92 1.08
C VAL A 488 2.22 41.33 0.76
N LEU A 489 3.16 40.36 0.79
CA LEU A 489 4.57 40.65 0.48
C LEU A 489 4.76 41.14 -0.96
N PRO A 490 4.18 40.52 -2.02
CA PRO A 490 4.22 41.06 -3.36
C PRO A 490 3.58 42.43 -3.47
N ALA A 491 2.43 42.67 -2.82
CA ALA A 491 1.77 43.97 -2.80
C ALA A 491 2.67 45.06 -2.19
N TYR A 492 3.36 44.73 -1.08
CA TYR A 492 4.33 45.63 -0.43
C TYR A 492 5.49 45.96 -1.36
N LEU A 493 6.16 44.94 -1.91
CA LEU A 493 7.36 45.09 -2.75
C LEU A 493 7.05 45.94 -3.98
N VAL A 494 5.93 45.68 -4.64
CA VAL A 494 5.50 46.45 -5.83
C VAL A 494 5.12 47.89 -5.45
N ALA A 495 4.27 48.07 -4.46
CA ALA A 495 3.82 49.41 -4.05
C ALA A 495 5.00 50.27 -3.53
N TRP A 496 5.91 49.68 -2.77
CA TRP A 496 7.12 50.36 -2.29
C TRP A 496 7.99 50.82 -3.45
N ARG A 497 8.22 49.96 -4.45
CA ARG A 497 9.07 50.26 -5.60
C ARG A 497 8.45 51.31 -6.50
N GLU A 498 7.17 51.17 -6.86
CA GLU A 498 6.51 52.04 -7.84
C GLU A 498 6.07 53.41 -7.28
N LEU A 499 5.79 53.49 -5.94
CA LEU A 499 5.34 54.71 -5.27
C LEU A 499 6.48 55.44 -4.55
N HIS A 500 7.75 55.06 -4.76
CA HIS A 500 8.90 55.78 -4.20
C HIS A 500 9.11 57.12 -4.89
N ASP A 501 8.69 57.28 -6.16
CA ASP A 501 8.82 58.47 -6.96
C ASP A 501 8.08 59.68 -6.31
N GLU A 502 8.53 60.91 -6.68
CA GLU A 502 7.89 62.15 -6.18
C GLU A 502 6.48 62.33 -6.77
N ALA A 503 5.64 63.13 -6.12
CA ALA A 503 4.27 63.35 -6.54
C ALA A 503 4.16 63.84 -7.99
N ALA A 504 5.04 64.75 -8.41
CA ALA A 504 5.08 65.28 -9.77
C ALA A 504 5.38 64.20 -10.83
N GLN A 505 6.26 63.25 -10.52
CA GLN A 505 6.60 62.12 -11.37
C GLN A 505 5.49 61.07 -11.43
N LEU A 506 4.73 60.89 -10.36
CA LEU A 506 3.59 59.97 -10.31
C LEU A 506 2.40 60.47 -11.15
N LEU A 507 2.25 61.78 -11.29
CA LEU A 507 1.18 62.41 -12.10
C LEU A 507 1.47 62.38 -13.60
N LEU A 508 2.76 62.17 -13.98
CA LEU A 508 3.15 62.07 -15.37
C LEU A 508 3.06 60.62 -15.88
N PRO A 509 2.68 60.45 -17.16
CA PRO A 509 2.75 59.10 -17.78
C PRO A 509 4.15 58.54 -17.70
N LYS A 510 4.25 57.21 -17.46
CA LYS A 510 5.58 56.52 -17.47
C LYS A 510 6.26 56.78 -18.83
N PRO A 511 7.55 57.23 -18.84
CA PRO A 511 8.29 57.38 -20.07
C PRO A 511 8.38 56.03 -20.81
N PRO A 512 8.22 56.00 -22.12
CA PRO A 512 8.31 54.79 -22.89
C PRO A 512 9.65 54.13 -22.66
N VAL A 513 9.64 52.84 -22.39
CA VAL A 513 10.87 52.04 -22.19
C VAL A 513 11.74 52.13 -23.46
N LYS A 514 12.98 52.61 -23.31
CA LYS A 514 13.93 52.77 -24.42
C LYS A 514 13.96 51.51 -25.25
N GLY A 515 13.77 51.60 -26.56
CA GLY A 515 13.76 50.49 -27.51
C GLY A 515 15.12 49.82 -27.65
N ALA A 516 15.42 48.87 -26.75
CA ALA A 516 16.61 48.06 -26.87
C ALA A 516 16.40 46.98 -27.94
N LYS A 517 17.44 46.70 -28.75
CA LYS A 517 17.42 45.56 -29.67
C LYS A 517 17.18 44.26 -28.89
N ILE A 518 16.19 43.50 -29.31
CA ILE A 518 15.84 42.21 -28.66
C ILE A 518 16.79 41.12 -29.10
N LEU A 519 16.94 40.08 -28.25
CA LEU A 519 17.88 38.96 -28.54
C LEU A 519 17.58 38.29 -29.88
N LEU A 520 16.30 38.21 -30.26
CA LEU A 520 15.86 37.58 -31.52
C LEU A 520 16.29 38.39 -32.75
N GLU A 521 16.48 39.71 -32.62
CA GLU A 521 17.03 40.55 -33.71
C GLU A 521 18.48 40.27 -34.01
N ARG A 522 19.22 39.72 -33.05
CA ARG A 522 20.63 39.32 -33.24
C ARG A 522 20.77 38.05 -34.09
N ILE A 523 19.68 37.23 -34.14
CA ILE A 523 19.64 36.01 -34.96
C ILE A 523 19.06 36.38 -36.33
N GLY A 524 19.91 36.94 -37.21
CA GLY A 524 19.47 37.52 -38.48
C GLY A 524 18.74 36.54 -39.42
N PHE A 525 19.07 35.24 -39.37
CA PHE A 525 18.40 34.23 -40.18
C PHE A 525 16.92 34.04 -39.82
N ILE A 526 16.58 34.00 -38.54
CA ILE A 526 15.19 33.87 -38.04
C ILE A 526 14.45 35.19 -38.26
N TRP A 527 15.09 36.32 -37.90
CA TRP A 527 14.45 37.63 -37.96
C TRP A 527 14.04 38.03 -39.38
N ARG A 528 14.82 37.72 -40.40
CA ARG A 528 14.49 38.06 -41.79
C ARG A 528 13.30 37.29 -42.34
N ARG A 529 13.08 36.06 -41.87
CA ARG A 529 11.92 35.22 -42.30
C ARG A 529 10.61 35.50 -41.60
N LEU A 530 10.60 36.26 -40.52
CA LEU A 530 9.39 36.61 -39.78
C LEU A 530 8.57 37.69 -40.53
N SER A 531 7.24 37.52 -40.61
CA SER A 531 6.33 38.53 -41.09
C SER A 531 6.32 39.74 -40.15
N PHE A 532 5.81 40.89 -40.62
CA PHE A 532 5.71 42.11 -39.83
C PHE A 532 4.99 41.89 -38.50
N THR A 533 3.84 41.18 -38.51
CA THR A 533 3.04 40.91 -37.32
C THR A 533 3.80 40.06 -36.30
N HIS A 534 4.58 39.06 -36.74
CA HIS A 534 5.40 38.26 -35.84
C HIS A 534 6.60 39.07 -35.28
N LYS A 535 7.17 39.99 -36.03
CA LYS A 535 8.22 40.89 -35.52
C LYS A 535 7.70 41.82 -34.44
N VAL A 536 6.49 42.36 -34.63
CA VAL A 536 5.82 43.20 -33.62
C VAL A 536 5.50 42.39 -32.36
N THR A 537 4.95 41.20 -32.51
CA THR A 537 4.66 40.29 -31.36
C THR A 537 5.93 40.00 -30.60
N ALA A 538 7.03 39.63 -31.25
CA ALA A 538 8.30 39.36 -30.61
C ALA A 538 8.86 40.59 -29.85
N ARG A 539 8.82 41.78 -30.46
CA ARG A 539 9.22 43.02 -29.77
C ARG A 539 8.35 43.28 -28.53
N ASN A 540 7.06 43.07 -28.60
CA ASN A 540 6.15 43.27 -27.48
C ASN A 540 6.42 42.29 -26.34
N ILE A 541 6.65 41.00 -26.64
CA ILE A 541 7.01 39.98 -25.65
C ILE A 541 8.26 40.38 -24.86
N PHE A 542 9.33 40.75 -25.57
CA PHE A 542 10.61 41.07 -24.93
C PHE A 542 10.65 42.48 -24.30
N ARG A 543 9.76 43.36 -24.70
CA ARG A 543 9.60 44.69 -24.10
C ARG A 543 9.06 44.62 -22.67
N TYR A 544 8.13 43.70 -22.40
CA TYR A 544 7.50 43.53 -21.09
C TYR A 544 7.98 42.26 -20.42
N LYS A 545 9.28 42.19 -20.05
CA LYS A 545 9.93 40.99 -19.50
C LYS A 545 9.25 40.40 -18.27
N GLN A 546 8.75 41.24 -17.35
CA GLN A 546 8.04 40.76 -16.16
C GLN A 546 6.79 39.96 -16.53
N ARG A 547 5.98 40.49 -17.45
CA ARG A 547 4.76 39.82 -17.94
C ARG A 547 5.11 38.52 -18.67
N MET A 548 6.13 38.58 -19.53
CA MET A 548 6.62 37.41 -20.25
C MET A 548 6.99 36.27 -19.26
N LEU A 549 7.87 36.56 -18.31
CA LEU A 549 8.32 35.58 -17.33
C LEU A 549 7.15 34.98 -16.53
N MET A 550 6.20 35.79 -16.14
CA MET A 550 5.09 35.35 -15.31
C MET A 550 4.07 34.51 -16.04
N THR A 551 3.78 34.85 -17.31
CA THR A 551 2.95 33.99 -18.16
C THR A 551 3.60 32.64 -18.31
N ILE A 552 4.91 32.62 -18.61
CA ILE A 552 5.67 31.40 -18.74
C ILE A 552 5.66 30.58 -17.44
N PHE A 553 6.01 31.20 -16.29
CA PHE A 553 6.07 30.49 -15.01
C PHE A 553 4.70 30.08 -14.49
N GLY A 554 3.65 30.88 -14.70
CA GLY A 554 2.29 30.55 -14.32
C GLY A 554 1.77 29.31 -15.08
N VAL A 555 1.94 29.29 -16.40
CA VAL A 555 1.57 28.14 -17.24
C VAL A 555 2.47 26.94 -16.91
N ALA A 556 3.78 27.15 -16.79
CA ALA A 556 4.72 26.08 -16.46
C ALA A 556 4.41 25.42 -15.11
N GLY A 557 4.08 26.22 -14.09
CA GLY A 557 3.70 25.69 -12.78
C GLY A 557 2.42 24.84 -12.81
N SER A 558 1.39 25.30 -13.54
CA SER A 558 0.16 24.52 -13.71
C SER A 558 0.39 23.23 -14.48
N VAL A 559 1.16 23.27 -15.57
CA VAL A 559 1.51 22.09 -16.37
C VAL A 559 2.38 21.13 -15.55
N ALA A 560 3.33 21.64 -14.76
CA ALA A 560 4.18 20.81 -13.90
C ALA A 560 3.38 20.05 -12.84
N LEU A 561 2.40 20.71 -12.23
CA LEU A 561 1.51 20.07 -11.26
C LEU A 561 0.59 19.03 -11.91
N LEU A 562 0.04 19.33 -13.08
CA LEU A 562 -0.75 18.38 -13.87
C LEU A 562 0.08 17.17 -14.26
N PHE A 563 1.29 17.40 -14.78
CA PHE A 563 2.22 16.33 -15.13
C PHE A 563 2.57 15.46 -13.93
N ALA A 564 2.91 16.07 -12.79
CA ALA A 564 3.28 15.34 -11.58
C ALA A 564 2.11 14.47 -11.07
N GLY A 565 0.88 15.01 -11.03
CA GLY A 565 -0.30 14.26 -10.60
C GLY A 565 -0.61 13.08 -11.52
N LEU A 566 -0.67 13.30 -12.83
CA LEU A 566 -0.89 12.26 -13.84
C LEU A 566 0.28 11.28 -13.91
N GLY A 567 1.50 11.78 -13.72
CA GLY A 567 2.72 10.97 -13.71
C GLY A 567 2.73 9.96 -12.57
N ILE A 568 2.33 10.37 -11.36
CA ILE A 568 2.20 9.48 -10.20
C ILE A 568 1.13 8.40 -10.50
N GLN A 569 -0.03 8.78 -11.05
CA GLN A 569 -1.06 7.82 -11.46
C GLN A 569 -0.51 6.78 -12.45
N SER A 570 0.18 7.23 -13.50
CA SER A 570 0.77 6.36 -14.52
C SER A 570 1.84 5.43 -13.96
N SER A 571 2.72 5.97 -13.10
CA SER A 571 3.80 5.20 -12.48
C SER A 571 3.30 4.11 -11.53
N VAL A 572 2.23 4.40 -10.79
CA VAL A 572 1.59 3.43 -9.89
C VAL A 572 0.86 2.36 -10.71
N ALA A 573 0.05 2.75 -11.69
CA ALA A 573 -0.71 1.84 -12.53
C ALA A 573 0.18 0.89 -13.37
N GLY A 574 1.42 1.29 -13.68
CA GLY A 574 2.35 0.48 -14.46
C GLY A 574 3.01 -0.70 -13.70
N VAL A 575 3.00 -0.68 -12.36
CA VAL A 575 3.72 -1.67 -11.55
C VAL A 575 3.19 -3.09 -11.70
N PRO A 576 1.88 -3.40 -11.60
CA PRO A 576 1.40 -4.77 -11.71
C PRO A 576 1.78 -5.44 -13.03
N SER A 577 1.62 -4.72 -14.14
CA SER A 577 1.99 -5.24 -15.46
C SER A 577 3.49 -5.52 -15.59
N LYS A 578 4.34 -4.63 -15.08
CA LYS A 578 5.80 -4.83 -15.10
C LYS A 578 6.24 -5.96 -14.18
N GLN A 579 5.72 -5.99 -12.96
CA GLN A 579 6.11 -6.96 -11.95
C GLN A 579 5.64 -8.37 -12.31
N PHE A 580 4.33 -8.55 -12.55
CA PHE A 580 3.70 -9.87 -12.61
C PHE A 580 3.48 -10.41 -14.03
N GLN A 581 3.71 -9.60 -15.08
CA GLN A 581 3.65 -10.07 -16.47
C GLN A 581 5.03 -10.12 -17.15
N GLN A 582 5.99 -9.32 -16.69
CA GLN A 582 7.31 -9.23 -17.35
C GLN A 582 8.45 -9.78 -16.48
N ILE A 583 8.41 -9.64 -15.14
CA ILE A 583 9.48 -10.06 -14.24
C ILE A 583 9.16 -11.39 -13.58
N GLN A 584 8.07 -11.46 -12.82
CA GLN A 584 7.61 -12.67 -12.13
C GLN A 584 6.47 -13.32 -12.93
N GLN A 585 6.81 -14.34 -13.71
CA GLN A 585 5.84 -15.02 -14.58
C GLN A 585 5.21 -16.26 -13.94
N TYR A 586 5.68 -16.67 -12.75
CA TYR A 586 5.00 -17.69 -11.96
C TYR A 586 3.75 -17.09 -11.29
N GLN A 587 2.71 -17.89 -11.11
CA GLN A 587 1.46 -17.45 -10.46
C GLN A 587 1.45 -17.78 -8.98
N MET A 588 2.20 -18.81 -8.56
CA MET A 588 2.19 -19.26 -7.16
C MET A 588 3.59 -19.69 -6.69
N LEU A 589 3.84 -19.43 -5.40
CA LEU A 589 4.91 -20.02 -4.62
C LEU A 589 4.29 -21.07 -3.70
N VAL A 590 4.69 -22.33 -3.83
CA VAL A 590 4.18 -23.45 -3.04
C VAL A 590 5.29 -23.97 -2.15
N SER A 591 5.16 -23.75 -0.83
CA SER A 591 6.16 -24.20 0.15
C SER A 591 5.85 -25.61 0.63
N GLU A 592 6.88 -26.49 0.68
CA GLU A 592 6.73 -27.83 1.21
C GLU A 592 6.50 -27.81 2.73
N ASN A 593 5.71 -28.76 3.19
CA ASN A 593 5.59 -29.08 4.61
C ASN A 593 6.85 -29.87 5.04
N PRO A 594 7.66 -29.36 5.99
CA PRO A 594 8.84 -30.07 6.46
C PRO A 594 8.55 -31.47 7.02
N SER A 595 7.33 -31.68 7.54
CA SER A 595 6.90 -32.96 8.13
C SER A 595 6.25 -33.92 7.12
N ALA A 596 6.23 -33.56 5.81
CA ALA A 596 5.63 -34.38 4.76
C ALA A 596 6.41 -35.67 4.53
N THR A 597 5.67 -36.80 4.47
CA THR A 597 6.24 -38.12 4.14
C THR A 597 6.66 -38.19 2.66
N ASN A 598 7.45 -39.18 2.32
CA ASN A 598 7.81 -39.43 0.92
C ASN A 598 6.59 -39.71 0.03
N GLN A 599 5.53 -40.32 0.59
CA GLN A 599 4.27 -40.57 -0.08
C GLN A 599 3.57 -39.28 -0.42
N ASP A 600 3.45 -38.35 0.53
CA ASP A 600 2.82 -37.04 0.33
C ASP A 600 3.55 -36.23 -0.74
N LYS A 601 4.89 -36.30 -0.77
CA LYS A 601 5.70 -35.63 -1.82
C LYS A 601 5.49 -36.22 -3.21
N VAL A 602 5.24 -37.54 -3.31
CA VAL A 602 4.88 -38.18 -4.59
C VAL A 602 3.51 -37.72 -5.05
N GLU A 603 2.54 -37.66 -4.17
CA GLU A 603 1.19 -37.18 -4.49
C GLU A 603 1.21 -35.72 -4.94
N LEU A 604 1.96 -34.84 -4.25
CA LEU A 604 2.19 -33.47 -4.69
C LEU A 604 2.82 -33.41 -6.09
N ALA A 605 3.83 -34.27 -6.35
CA ALA A 605 4.48 -34.31 -7.66
C ALA A 605 3.53 -34.74 -8.80
N GLU A 606 2.52 -35.57 -8.51
CA GLU A 606 1.48 -35.92 -9.48
C GLU A 606 0.54 -34.75 -9.75
N VAL A 607 0.12 -34.03 -8.71
CA VAL A 607 -0.72 -32.82 -8.86
C VAL A 607 0.03 -31.75 -9.65
N LEU A 608 1.33 -31.56 -9.41
CA LEU A 608 2.17 -30.61 -10.14
C LEU A 608 2.35 -30.96 -11.63
N LYS A 609 2.10 -32.20 -12.05
CA LYS A 609 2.06 -32.62 -13.47
C LYS A 609 0.69 -32.45 -14.12
N GLY A 610 -0.29 -31.90 -13.40
CA GLY A 610 -1.65 -31.67 -13.90
C GLY A 610 -1.70 -30.82 -15.17
N GLN A 611 -2.78 -30.98 -15.95
CA GLN A 611 -2.94 -30.33 -17.28
C GLN A 611 -2.97 -28.80 -17.21
N GLU A 612 -3.44 -28.22 -16.09
CA GLU A 612 -3.54 -26.78 -15.87
C GLU A 612 -2.19 -26.13 -15.55
N ILE A 613 -1.23 -26.91 -15.10
CA ILE A 613 0.12 -26.43 -14.77
C ILE A 613 0.94 -26.39 -16.05
N LEU A 614 1.45 -25.20 -16.40
CA LEU A 614 2.32 -24.98 -17.55
C LEU A 614 3.74 -25.48 -17.28
N ALA A 615 4.27 -25.06 -16.12
CA ALA A 615 5.63 -25.40 -15.68
C ALA A 615 5.74 -25.28 -14.15
N TYR A 616 6.66 -26.04 -13.56
CA TYR A 616 7.05 -25.89 -12.16
C TYR A 616 8.54 -26.11 -11.99
N GLN A 617 9.13 -25.44 -11.00
CA GLN A 617 10.54 -25.60 -10.64
C GLN A 617 10.71 -25.58 -9.14
N LYS A 618 11.45 -26.54 -8.61
CA LYS A 618 11.80 -26.60 -7.19
C LYS A 618 13.02 -25.72 -6.94
N ILE A 619 12.95 -24.91 -5.88
CA ILE A 619 14.00 -23.98 -5.44
C ILE A 619 14.15 -24.07 -3.92
N TYR A 620 15.24 -23.53 -3.39
CA TYR A 620 15.30 -23.22 -1.97
C TYR A 620 14.92 -21.78 -1.74
N SER A 621 13.97 -21.53 -0.83
CA SER A 621 13.54 -20.19 -0.44
C SER A 621 13.61 -20.02 1.07
N LYS A 622 14.18 -18.91 1.51
CA LYS A 622 14.27 -18.51 2.93
C LYS A 622 13.92 -17.03 3.08
N THR A 623 13.10 -16.69 4.06
CA THR A 623 12.89 -15.30 4.45
C THR A 623 13.96 -14.90 5.46
N LEU A 624 14.56 -13.74 5.23
CA LEU A 624 15.59 -13.11 6.05
C LEU A 624 15.08 -11.75 6.51
N ASP A 625 15.32 -11.41 7.76
CA ASP A 625 14.97 -10.11 8.31
C ASP A 625 16.20 -9.23 8.41
N LYS A 626 16.11 -8.00 7.88
CA LYS A 626 17.18 -7.01 8.00
C LYS A 626 16.63 -5.65 8.40
N ASP A 627 17.22 -5.10 9.45
CA ASP A 627 16.92 -3.74 9.89
C ASP A 627 17.76 -2.70 9.13
N PHE A 628 17.09 -1.81 8.41
CA PHE A 628 17.70 -0.67 7.72
C PHE A 628 17.58 0.58 8.60
N LYS A 629 18.38 0.62 9.68
CA LYS A 629 18.39 1.69 10.69
C LYS A 629 18.26 3.09 10.09
N GLY A 630 17.25 3.85 10.52
CA GLY A 630 17.02 5.24 10.12
C GLY A 630 16.45 5.45 8.71
N LYS A 631 16.19 4.39 7.91
CA LYS A 631 15.63 4.51 6.55
C LYS A 631 14.29 3.82 6.36
N ALA A 632 14.14 2.60 6.82
CA ALA A 632 12.96 1.79 6.52
C ALA A 632 12.58 0.78 7.62
N GLY A 633 13.30 0.74 8.75
CA GLY A 633 13.07 -0.25 9.80
C GLY A 633 13.37 -1.69 9.36
N LEU A 634 12.75 -2.65 10.05
CA LEU A 634 12.87 -4.08 9.75
C LEU A 634 12.18 -4.40 8.43
N GLN A 635 12.89 -5.05 7.52
CA GLN A 635 12.38 -5.48 6.22
C GLN A 635 12.62 -6.97 5.99
N ASN A 636 11.62 -7.64 5.46
CA ASN A 636 11.71 -9.04 5.07
C ASN A 636 12.33 -9.14 3.67
N ILE A 637 13.35 -9.97 3.53
CA ILE A 637 14.07 -10.21 2.28
C ILE A 637 13.92 -11.69 1.94
N THR A 638 13.39 -12.00 0.77
CA THR A 638 13.30 -13.39 0.29
C THR A 638 14.57 -13.77 -0.43
N LEU A 639 15.33 -14.67 0.16
CA LEU A 639 16.48 -15.30 -0.50
C LEU A 639 15.99 -16.51 -1.31
N MET A 640 16.34 -16.55 -2.59
CA MET A 640 16.06 -17.65 -3.49
C MET A 640 17.37 -18.24 -4.03
N MET A 641 17.66 -19.50 -3.69
CA MET A 641 18.74 -20.25 -4.29
C MET A 641 18.18 -21.12 -5.42
N ILE A 642 18.83 -21.04 -6.56
CA ILE A 642 18.35 -21.60 -7.82
C ILE A 642 19.33 -22.66 -8.29
N GLU A 643 18.81 -23.88 -8.48
CA GLU A 643 19.62 -25.01 -8.91
C GLU A 643 19.92 -25.01 -10.42
N LYS A 644 18.92 -24.65 -11.23
CA LYS A 644 19.04 -24.56 -12.69
C LYS A 644 19.23 -23.11 -13.10
N GLU A 645 20.23 -22.85 -13.92
CA GLU A 645 20.55 -21.49 -14.41
C GLU A 645 19.42 -20.87 -15.26
N ASP A 646 18.54 -21.67 -15.86
CA ASP A 646 17.43 -21.18 -16.67
C ASP A 646 16.17 -20.92 -15.81
N LEU A 647 16.01 -19.64 -15.45
CA LEU A 647 14.83 -19.12 -14.76
C LEU A 647 13.78 -18.55 -15.69
N THR A 648 14.07 -18.48 -16.97
CA THR A 648 13.29 -17.72 -17.96
C THR A 648 11.78 -18.02 -17.96
N PRO A 649 11.31 -19.25 -17.66
CA PRO A 649 9.87 -19.52 -17.58
C PRO A 649 9.19 -18.93 -16.33
N PHE A 650 9.95 -18.47 -15.32
CA PHE A 650 9.41 -18.09 -14.01
C PHE A 650 9.80 -16.68 -13.61
N ILE A 651 11.07 -16.30 -13.78
CA ILE A 651 11.61 -15.02 -13.32
C ILE A 651 12.58 -14.48 -14.37
N HIS A 652 12.29 -13.28 -14.88
CA HIS A 652 13.21 -12.55 -15.75
C HIS A 652 14.07 -11.59 -14.93
N LEU A 653 15.33 -11.97 -14.70
CA LEU A 653 16.32 -11.08 -14.10
C LEU A 653 16.83 -10.14 -15.18
N GLN A 654 16.49 -8.85 -15.08
CA GLN A 654 16.88 -7.84 -16.09
C GLN A 654 17.25 -6.50 -15.46
N HIS A 655 18.11 -5.77 -16.15
CA HIS A 655 18.40 -4.37 -15.84
C HIS A 655 18.46 -3.57 -17.16
N HIS A 656 17.61 -2.55 -17.31
CA HIS A 656 17.47 -1.78 -18.56
C HIS A 656 17.30 -2.67 -19.81
N GLN A 657 16.44 -3.69 -19.73
CA GLN A 657 16.16 -4.66 -20.81
C GLN A 657 17.35 -5.59 -21.17
N GLN A 658 18.40 -5.61 -20.36
CA GLN A 658 19.48 -6.59 -20.49
C GLN A 658 19.28 -7.71 -19.50
N GLU A 659 19.30 -8.95 -19.97
CA GLU A 659 19.21 -10.14 -19.11
C GLU A 659 20.45 -10.27 -18.23
N LEU A 660 20.23 -10.63 -16.98
CA LEU A 660 21.25 -10.84 -15.97
C LEU A 660 21.42 -12.33 -15.71
N THR A 661 22.66 -12.77 -15.54
CA THR A 661 23.00 -14.15 -15.17
C THR A 661 23.44 -14.25 -13.72
N LEU A 662 23.16 -15.38 -13.06
CA LEU A 662 23.53 -15.64 -11.67
C LEU A 662 24.99 -16.16 -11.57
N LYS A 663 25.97 -15.36 -12.07
CA LYS A 663 27.38 -15.68 -12.00
C LYS A 663 28.09 -14.89 -10.89
N ASP A 664 28.95 -15.60 -10.12
CA ASP A 664 29.93 -15.02 -9.18
C ASP A 664 29.40 -14.00 -8.15
N GLY A 665 28.33 -14.32 -7.44
CA GLY A 665 27.79 -13.47 -6.37
C GLY A 665 26.27 -13.51 -6.29
N ILE A 666 25.71 -12.46 -5.71
CA ILE A 666 24.26 -12.33 -5.56
C ILE A 666 23.68 -11.28 -6.51
N VAL A 667 22.46 -11.51 -6.98
CA VAL A 667 21.64 -10.52 -7.67
C VAL A 667 20.59 -10.03 -6.69
N ILE A 668 20.55 -8.71 -6.45
CA ILE A 668 19.62 -8.08 -5.52
C ILE A 668 18.64 -7.16 -6.23
N THR A 669 17.47 -6.96 -5.65
CA THR A 669 16.46 -6.06 -6.20
C THR A 669 16.85 -4.58 -6.04
N ALA A 670 16.44 -3.74 -6.99
CA ALA A 670 16.82 -2.32 -7.05
C ALA A 670 16.40 -1.54 -5.76
N LYS A 671 15.23 -1.84 -5.19
CA LYS A 671 14.78 -1.20 -3.94
C LYS A 671 15.63 -1.63 -2.75
N LEU A 672 16.02 -2.91 -2.68
CA LEU A 672 16.93 -3.42 -1.64
C LEU A 672 18.31 -2.75 -1.74
N ALA A 673 18.85 -2.61 -2.95
CA ALA A 673 20.11 -1.89 -3.19
C ALA A 673 20.03 -0.42 -2.72
N GLN A 674 18.91 0.25 -2.99
CA GLN A 674 18.67 1.63 -2.56
C GLN A 674 18.62 1.77 -1.03
N LEU A 675 17.93 0.86 -0.32
CA LEU A 675 17.82 0.86 1.14
C LEU A 675 19.17 0.56 1.80
N ALA A 676 19.86 -0.46 1.30
CA ALA A 676 21.19 -0.84 1.78
C ALA A 676 22.28 0.19 1.42
N GLY A 677 22.05 1.03 0.41
CA GLY A 677 23.04 1.98 -0.08
C GLY A 677 24.20 1.32 -0.84
N VAL A 678 23.98 0.11 -1.39
CA VAL A 678 25.02 -0.68 -2.07
C VAL A 678 24.88 -0.60 -3.60
N LYS A 679 26.02 -0.71 -4.27
CA LYS A 679 26.14 -0.71 -5.75
C LYS A 679 26.72 -2.04 -6.21
N VAL A 680 26.59 -2.32 -7.52
CA VAL A 680 27.25 -3.46 -8.15
C VAL A 680 28.75 -3.47 -7.83
N GLY A 681 29.26 -4.63 -7.42
CA GLY A 681 30.63 -4.83 -6.99
C GLY A 681 30.92 -4.60 -5.50
N GLN A 682 29.99 -4.01 -4.74
CA GLN A 682 30.08 -3.85 -3.28
C GLN A 682 29.52 -5.06 -2.54
N THR A 683 29.74 -5.13 -1.23
CA THR A 683 29.23 -6.19 -0.37
C THR A 683 27.97 -5.76 0.38
N LEU A 684 27.04 -6.70 0.55
CA LEU A 684 25.87 -6.58 1.39
C LEU A 684 26.00 -7.57 2.55
N GLU A 685 25.98 -7.10 3.78
CA GLU A 685 26.01 -7.94 4.97
C GLU A 685 24.62 -8.44 5.32
N ILE A 686 24.45 -9.76 5.42
CA ILE A 686 23.23 -10.45 5.85
C ILE A 686 23.60 -11.61 6.74
N GLU A 687 22.93 -11.76 7.88
CA GLU A 687 23.20 -12.81 8.89
C GLU A 687 24.70 -12.91 9.27
N GLY A 688 25.39 -11.77 9.36
CA GLY A 688 26.82 -11.70 9.67
C GLY A 688 27.76 -12.16 8.55
N LYS A 689 27.24 -12.37 7.32
CA LYS A 689 28.01 -12.75 6.14
C LYS A 689 28.05 -11.64 5.10
N GLU A 690 29.20 -11.40 4.52
CA GLU A 690 29.40 -10.43 3.44
C GLU A 690 29.13 -11.07 2.07
N LEU A 691 28.09 -10.58 1.39
CA LEU A 691 27.64 -11.07 0.08
C LEU A 691 28.03 -10.08 -1.01
N LYS A 692 28.83 -10.48 -1.97
CA LYS A 692 29.23 -9.64 -3.12
C LYS A 692 28.04 -9.45 -4.07
N VAL A 693 27.62 -8.21 -4.29
CA VAL A 693 26.56 -7.85 -5.23
C VAL A 693 27.11 -7.92 -6.66
N ALA A 694 26.75 -8.95 -7.39
CA ALA A 694 27.15 -9.14 -8.78
C ALA A 694 26.32 -8.28 -9.74
N ALA A 695 25.02 -8.16 -9.48
CA ALA A 695 24.12 -7.34 -10.28
C ALA A 695 22.92 -6.82 -9.44
N ILE A 696 22.25 -5.80 -9.97
CA ILE A 696 21.02 -5.26 -9.41
C ILE A 696 19.93 -5.44 -10.46
N THR A 697 18.87 -6.18 -10.12
CA THR A 697 17.75 -6.45 -11.02
C THR A 697 16.59 -5.49 -10.82
N GLU A 698 15.85 -5.20 -11.88
CA GLU A 698 14.55 -4.53 -11.78
C GLU A 698 13.59 -5.42 -11.00
N ASN A 699 12.94 -4.85 -10.00
CA ASN A 699 11.85 -5.47 -9.26
C ASN A 699 11.10 -4.35 -8.53
N TYR A 700 9.78 -4.41 -8.59
CA TYR A 700 8.94 -3.31 -8.13
C TYR A 700 8.23 -3.62 -6.81
N VAL A 701 8.09 -4.91 -6.46
CA VAL A 701 7.38 -5.34 -5.23
C VAL A 701 8.24 -6.34 -4.46
N GLY A 702 8.48 -6.07 -3.17
CA GLY A 702 9.26 -6.92 -2.28
C GLY A 702 10.77 -6.82 -2.47
N HIS A 703 11.48 -7.44 -1.54
CA HIS A 703 12.94 -7.52 -1.54
C HIS A 703 13.37 -8.94 -1.80
N PHE A 704 14.18 -9.14 -2.83
CA PHE A 704 14.69 -10.45 -3.19
C PHE A 704 16.20 -10.46 -3.34
N ILE A 705 16.80 -11.59 -2.97
CA ILE A 705 18.18 -11.94 -3.23
C ILE A 705 18.16 -13.25 -4.02
N TYR A 706 18.69 -13.22 -5.21
CA TYR A 706 18.84 -14.41 -6.06
C TYR A 706 20.30 -14.83 -6.08
N MET A 707 20.55 -16.12 -5.91
CA MET A 707 21.90 -16.70 -5.97
C MET A 707 21.90 -18.07 -6.62
N SER A 708 23.04 -18.43 -7.21
CA SER A 708 23.27 -19.79 -7.71
C SER A 708 23.58 -20.76 -6.56
N GLN A 709 23.42 -22.05 -6.82
CA GLN A 709 23.83 -23.12 -5.93
C GLN A 709 25.31 -23.01 -5.52
N ALA A 710 26.20 -22.71 -6.47
CA ALA A 710 27.63 -22.52 -6.21
C ALA A 710 27.91 -21.33 -5.28
N SER A 711 27.21 -20.20 -5.46
CA SER A 711 27.34 -19.03 -4.58
C SER A 711 26.82 -19.32 -3.17
N TYR A 712 25.76 -20.11 -3.06
CA TYR A 712 25.22 -20.51 -1.76
C TYR A 712 26.19 -21.43 -1.00
N GLU A 713 26.72 -22.47 -1.69
CA GLU A 713 27.67 -23.41 -1.10
C GLU A 713 28.95 -22.73 -0.64
N GLN A 714 29.47 -21.80 -1.43
CA GLN A 714 30.65 -21.00 -1.06
C GLN A 714 30.40 -20.18 0.22
N LEU A 715 29.20 -19.69 0.45
CA LEU A 715 28.86 -18.83 1.58
C LEU A 715 28.50 -19.59 2.83
N TYR A 716 27.70 -20.66 2.70
CA TYR A 716 27.12 -21.39 3.83
C TYR A 716 27.80 -22.73 4.13
N GLY A 717 28.68 -23.20 3.22
CA GLY A 717 29.46 -24.41 3.38
C GLY A 717 28.71 -25.72 3.14
N GLN A 718 27.40 -25.68 3.03
CA GLN A 718 26.53 -26.82 2.74
C GLN A 718 25.32 -26.40 1.92
N LEU A 719 24.80 -27.29 1.12
CA LEU A 719 23.61 -27.06 0.30
C LEU A 719 22.35 -27.42 1.07
N PRO A 720 21.36 -26.53 1.14
CA PRO A 720 20.07 -26.84 1.72
C PRO A 720 19.23 -27.66 0.75
N GLN A 721 18.30 -28.44 1.29
CA GLN A 721 17.28 -29.08 0.45
C GLN A 721 16.31 -28.04 -0.10
N ALA A 722 15.96 -28.17 -1.37
CA ALA A 722 14.93 -27.33 -1.97
C ALA A 722 13.58 -27.56 -1.29
N ASN A 723 12.87 -26.48 -0.97
CA ASN A 723 11.68 -26.48 -0.10
C ASN A 723 10.47 -25.73 -0.69
N THR A 724 10.59 -25.16 -1.89
CA THR A 724 9.55 -24.32 -2.47
C THR A 724 9.46 -24.56 -3.97
N TYR A 725 8.24 -24.59 -4.52
CA TYR A 725 7.99 -24.67 -5.96
C TYR A 725 7.54 -23.34 -6.50
N LEU A 726 8.15 -22.89 -7.59
CA LEU A 726 7.61 -21.87 -8.48
C LEU A 726 6.63 -22.58 -9.44
N VAL A 727 5.39 -22.13 -9.50
CA VAL A 727 4.36 -22.76 -10.32
C VAL A 727 3.78 -21.74 -11.31
N SER A 728 3.83 -22.09 -12.59
CA SER A 728 3.22 -21.33 -13.68
C SER A 728 2.01 -22.07 -14.24
N LEU A 729 0.90 -21.36 -14.43
CA LEU A 729 -0.36 -21.90 -14.93
C LEU A 729 -0.58 -21.56 -16.41
N ARG A 730 -1.36 -22.40 -17.11
CA ARG A 730 -1.81 -22.14 -18.50
C ARG A 730 -2.89 -21.06 -18.53
N ASP A 731 -3.87 -21.13 -17.63
CA ASP A 731 -4.88 -20.10 -17.44
C ASP A 731 -4.50 -19.22 -16.25
N THR A 732 -4.21 -17.96 -16.53
CA THR A 732 -3.80 -16.95 -15.54
C THR A 732 -4.97 -16.12 -15.00
N SER A 733 -6.22 -16.56 -15.24
CA SER A 733 -7.42 -15.93 -14.66
C SER A 733 -7.42 -16.09 -13.13
N ALA A 734 -7.95 -15.10 -12.42
CA ALA A 734 -7.99 -15.11 -10.95
C ALA A 734 -8.72 -16.38 -10.42
N THR A 735 -9.81 -16.78 -11.08
CA THR A 735 -10.57 -17.98 -10.69
C THR A 735 -9.77 -19.27 -10.89
N SER A 736 -8.99 -19.39 -11.96
CA SER A 736 -8.12 -20.55 -12.20
C SER A 736 -7.00 -20.60 -11.17
N ILE A 737 -6.34 -19.46 -10.90
CA ILE A 737 -5.28 -19.36 -9.87
C ILE A 737 -5.81 -19.76 -8.50
N GLU A 738 -6.98 -19.25 -8.08
CA GLU A 738 -7.60 -19.59 -6.79
C GLU A 738 -7.98 -21.07 -6.69
N SER A 739 -8.53 -21.65 -7.76
CA SER A 739 -8.88 -23.07 -7.81
C SER A 739 -7.65 -23.97 -7.71
N GLN A 740 -6.59 -23.67 -8.48
CA GLN A 740 -5.36 -24.45 -8.45
C GLN A 740 -4.59 -24.27 -7.13
N ALA A 741 -4.63 -23.08 -6.57
CA ALA A 741 -4.06 -22.83 -5.25
C ALA A 741 -4.77 -23.63 -4.16
N GLY A 742 -6.09 -23.76 -4.22
CA GLY A 742 -6.89 -24.62 -3.33
C GLY A 742 -6.55 -26.10 -3.47
N LEU A 743 -6.38 -26.60 -4.69
CA LEU A 743 -5.98 -27.99 -4.94
C LEU A 743 -4.59 -28.28 -4.38
N LEU A 744 -3.64 -27.39 -4.58
CA LEU A 744 -2.28 -27.53 -4.05
C LEU A 744 -2.24 -27.38 -2.53
N MET A 745 -2.99 -26.43 -1.97
CA MET A 745 -3.04 -26.21 -0.53
C MET A 745 -3.63 -27.41 0.23
N ASN A 746 -4.54 -28.16 -0.38
CA ASN A 746 -5.14 -29.37 0.21
C ASN A 746 -4.18 -30.58 0.25
N GLN A 747 -3.00 -30.50 -0.37
CA GLN A 747 -2.01 -31.57 -0.30
C GLN A 747 -1.28 -31.53 1.07
N SER A 748 -1.11 -32.71 1.72
CA SER A 748 -0.41 -32.84 3.00
C SER A 748 1.05 -32.39 2.92
N ALA A 749 1.68 -32.53 1.73
CA ALA A 749 3.04 -32.09 1.46
C ALA A 749 3.18 -30.55 1.33
N VAL A 750 2.10 -29.76 1.36
CA VAL A 750 2.15 -28.30 1.18
C VAL A 750 1.86 -27.59 2.50
N SER A 751 2.75 -26.73 2.94
CA SER A 751 2.57 -25.90 4.14
C SER A 751 1.89 -24.56 3.83
N SER A 752 2.20 -23.95 2.67
CA SER A 752 1.62 -22.66 2.26
C SER A 752 1.61 -22.49 0.75
N VAL A 753 0.64 -21.76 0.25
CA VAL A 753 0.55 -21.31 -1.15
C VAL A 753 0.40 -19.79 -1.17
N VAL A 754 1.40 -19.12 -1.70
CA VAL A 754 1.41 -17.66 -1.87
C VAL A 754 1.10 -17.34 -3.33
N GLN A 755 -0.04 -16.71 -3.57
CA GLN A 755 -0.49 -16.33 -4.91
C GLN A 755 -0.03 -14.92 -5.29
N ASN A 756 0.49 -14.73 -6.48
CA ASN A 756 0.75 -13.39 -7.03
C ASN A 756 -0.53 -12.56 -7.17
N ALA A 757 -1.67 -13.19 -7.38
CA ALA A 757 -2.98 -12.54 -7.40
C ALA A 757 -3.29 -11.76 -6.12
N SER A 758 -2.86 -12.25 -4.95
CA SER A 758 -3.02 -11.55 -3.68
C SER A 758 -2.17 -10.29 -3.61
N ALA A 759 -0.91 -10.36 -4.06
CA ALA A 759 -0.03 -9.19 -4.15
C ALA A 759 -0.57 -8.15 -5.15
N ILE A 760 -1.16 -8.58 -6.27
CA ILE A 760 -1.81 -7.70 -7.24
C ILE A 760 -3.01 -6.99 -6.60
N ARG A 761 -3.89 -7.70 -5.88
CA ARG A 761 -5.05 -7.09 -5.19
C ARG A 761 -4.63 -6.06 -4.14
N LEU A 762 -3.60 -6.36 -3.35
CA LEU A 762 -3.01 -5.42 -2.40
C LEU A 762 -2.52 -4.15 -3.11
N PHE A 763 -1.78 -4.34 -4.20
CA PHE A 763 -1.26 -3.24 -4.99
C PHE A 763 -2.38 -2.40 -5.62
N ASP A 764 -3.41 -3.02 -6.19
CA ASP A 764 -4.58 -2.35 -6.77
C ASP A 764 -5.33 -1.50 -5.73
N SER A 765 -5.39 -1.95 -4.49
CA SER A 765 -5.99 -1.18 -3.39
C SER A 765 -5.18 0.08 -3.08
N ILE A 766 -3.85 -0.03 -3.00
CA ILE A 766 -2.94 1.12 -2.81
C ILE A 766 -3.03 2.06 -4.00
N ALA A 767 -3.00 1.51 -5.22
CA ALA A 767 -3.10 2.26 -6.46
C ALA A 767 -4.42 3.04 -6.55
N SER A 768 -5.55 2.41 -6.22
CA SER A 768 -6.86 3.04 -6.22
C SER A 768 -6.92 4.24 -5.27
N SER A 769 -6.38 4.11 -4.06
CA SER A 769 -6.33 5.18 -3.07
C SER A 769 -5.47 6.36 -3.53
N LEU A 770 -4.29 6.08 -4.08
CA LEU A 770 -3.41 7.10 -4.63
C LEU A 770 -4.02 7.77 -5.88
N ASN A 771 -4.61 7.00 -6.79
CA ASN A 771 -5.24 7.51 -8.01
C ASN A 771 -6.36 8.50 -7.70
N GLN A 772 -7.21 8.21 -6.72
CA GLN A 772 -8.29 9.13 -6.35
C GLN A 772 -7.76 10.42 -5.73
N THR A 773 -6.75 10.32 -4.86
CA THR A 773 -6.07 11.50 -4.28
C THR A 773 -5.43 12.35 -5.39
N MET A 774 -4.71 11.72 -6.32
CA MET A 774 -4.08 12.43 -7.44
C MET A 774 -5.10 13.04 -8.39
N THR A 775 -6.24 12.39 -8.63
CA THR A 775 -7.34 12.95 -9.45
C THR A 775 -7.83 14.28 -8.87
N ILE A 776 -7.99 14.37 -7.56
CA ILE A 776 -8.38 15.64 -6.91
C ILE A 776 -7.32 16.73 -7.14
N LEU A 777 -6.03 16.37 -6.98
CA LEU A 777 -4.93 17.31 -7.20
C LEU A 777 -4.82 17.75 -8.67
N VAL A 778 -5.11 16.86 -9.61
CA VAL A 778 -5.21 17.16 -11.04
C VAL A 778 -6.34 18.17 -11.29
N ILE A 779 -7.52 17.95 -10.70
CA ILE A 779 -8.65 18.91 -10.80
C ILE A 779 -8.26 20.28 -10.26
N VAL A 780 -7.63 20.33 -9.08
CA VAL A 780 -7.16 21.62 -8.50
C VAL A 780 -6.12 22.28 -9.41
N SER A 781 -5.24 21.53 -10.03
CA SER A 781 -4.23 22.03 -10.96
C SER A 781 -4.86 22.60 -12.25
N VAL A 782 -5.93 21.98 -12.74
CA VAL A 782 -6.73 22.53 -13.87
C VAL A 782 -7.42 23.84 -13.47
N LEU A 783 -8.03 23.88 -12.28
CA LEU A 783 -8.65 25.11 -11.76
C LEU A 783 -7.61 26.24 -11.60
N LEU A 784 -6.42 25.90 -11.12
CA LEU A 784 -5.31 26.84 -11.04
C LEU A 784 -4.93 27.37 -12.43
N ALA A 785 -4.80 26.51 -13.43
CA ALA A 785 -4.52 26.90 -14.80
C ALA A 785 -5.58 27.85 -15.36
N ILE A 786 -6.86 27.55 -15.12
CA ILE A 786 -7.98 28.42 -15.53
C ILE A 786 -7.85 29.80 -14.91
N VAL A 787 -7.63 29.90 -13.59
CA VAL A 787 -7.54 31.18 -12.88
C VAL A 787 -6.34 31.99 -13.37
N ILE A 788 -5.19 31.35 -13.56
CA ILE A 788 -3.98 32.01 -14.05
C ILE A 788 -4.18 32.55 -15.46
N LEU A 789 -4.63 31.71 -16.39
CA LEU A 789 -4.83 32.10 -17.79
C LEU A 789 -5.92 33.16 -17.94
N TYR A 790 -7.01 33.04 -17.16
CA TYR A 790 -8.05 34.07 -17.09
C TYR A 790 -7.48 35.41 -16.63
N ASN A 791 -6.70 35.41 -15.53
CA ASN A 791 -6.10 36.61 -14.98
C ASN A 791 -5.15 37.29 -15.98
N LEU A 792 -4.25 36.51 -16.59
CA LEU A 792 -3.29 36.96 -17.59
C LEU A 792 -4.00 37.50 -18.82
N THR A 793 -5.03 36.81 -19.28
CA THR A 793 -5.84 37.25 -20.44
C THR A 793 -6.56 38.55 -20.17
N ASN A 794 -7.19 38.69 -18.99
CA ASN A 794 -7.89 39.91 -18.59
C ASN A 794 -6.94 41.10 -18.51
N ILE A 795 -5.75 40.92 -17.93
CA ILE A 795 -4.70 41.95 -17.89
C ILE A 795 -4.28 42.34 -19.30
N ASN A 796 -4.00 41.39 -20.21
CA ASN A 796 -3.58 41.67 -21.58
C ASN A 796 -4.62 42.46 -22.37
N VAL A 797 -5.91 42.14 -22.22
CA VAL A 797 -7.00 42.85 -22.89
C VAL A 797 -7.17 44.28 -22.35
N ALA A 798 -7.14 44.43 -21.01
CA ALA A 798 -7.30 45.74 -20.38
C ALA A 798 -6.17 46.71 -20.75
N GLU A 799 -4.90 46.24 -20.84
CA GLU A 799 -3.76 47.06 -21.22
C GLU A 799 -3.85 47.62 -22.63
N ARG A 800 -4.41 46.83 -23.55
CA ARG A 800 -4.40 47.17 -24.98
C ARG A 800 -5.73 47.59 -25.54
N ILE A 801 -6.70 47.88 -24.68
CA ILE A 801 -8.04 48.19 -25.12
C ILE A 801 -8.05 49.39 -26.09
N ARG A 802 -7.21 50.42 -25.87
CA ARG A 802 -7.04 51.55 -26.78
C ARG A 802 -6.43 51.18 -28.13
N GLU A 803 -5.32 50.38 -28.11
CA GLU A 803 -4.70 49.88 -29.34
C GLU A 803 -5.71 49.06 -30.16
N LEU A 804 -6.50 48.23 -29.47
CA LEU A 804 -7.51 47.38 -30.09
C LEU A 804 -8.68 48.21 -30.64
N SER A 805 -9.10 49.24 -29.93
CA SER A 805 -10.12 50.17 -30.41
C SER A 805 -9.62 50.89 -31.66
N THR A 806 -8.38 51.35 -31.69
CA THR A 806 -7.77 51.97 -32.87
C THR A 806 -7.70 51.02 -34.08
N ILE A 807 -7.26 49.77 -33.86
CA ILE A 807 -7.17 48.74 -34.92
C ILE A 807 -8.59 48.43 -35.44
N LYS A 808 -9.58 48.39 -34.58
CA LYS A 808 -10.97 48.10 -34.95
C LYS A 808 -11.59 49.26 -35.73
N VAL A 809 -11.30 50.52 -35.36
CA VAL A 809 -11.72 51.71 -36.12
C VAL A 809 -11.07 51.76 -37.50
N LEU A 810 -9.84 51.21 -37.65
CA LEU A 810 -9.17 51.07 -38.95
C LEU A 810 -9.77 49.95 -39.82
N GLY A 811 -10.85 49.29 -39.39
CA GLY A 811 -11.62 48.33 -40.20
C GLY A 811 -11.29 46.88 -40.01
N PHE A 812 -10.47 46.49 -39.04
CA PHE A 812 -10.17 45.08 -38.74
C PHE A 812 -11.36 44.37 -38.11
N HIS A 813 -11.60 43.12 -38.53
CA HIS A 813 -12.66 42.28 -37.95
C HIS A 813 -12.35 41.85 -36.50
N ASN A 814 -13.40 41.60 -35.71
CA ASN A 814 -13.25 41.18 -34.29
C ASN A 814 -12.33 39.97 -34.10
N ASN A 815 -12.40 39.00 -35.00
CA ASN A 815 -11.54 37.79 -34.94
C ASN A 815 -10.07 38.14 -35.17
N GLU A 816 -9.75 39.06 -36.03
CA GLU A 816 -8.38 39.49 -36.31
C GLU A 816 -7.79 40.27 -35.15
N VAL A 817 -8.60 41.14 -34.52
CA VAL A 817 -8.22 41.87 -33.32
C VAL A 817 -8.00 40.93 -32.14
N THR A 818 -8.85 39.91 -31.96
CA THR A 818 -8.69 38.90 -30.95
C THR A 818 -7.42 38.08 -31.17
N LEU A 819 -7.18 37.64 -32.42
CA LEU A 819 -5.98 36.85 -32.75
C LEU A 819 -4.69 37.67 -32.57
N TYR A 820 -4.73 39.00 -32.80
CA TYR A 820 -3.56 39.88 -32.59
C TYR A 820 -3.07 39.87 -31.15
N ILE A 821 -3.99 39.95 -30.15
CA ILE A 821 -3.64 39.86 -28.72
C ILE A 821 -3.27 38.42 -28.35
N TYR A 822 -4.09 37.47 -28.79
CA TYR A 822 -3.95 36.07 -28.37
C TYR A 822 -2.67 35.45 -28.88
N ARG A 823 -2.11 35.89 -29.99
CA ARG A 823 -0.85 35.38 -30.52
C ARG A 823 0.30 35.49 -29.53
N GLU A 824 0.38 36.56 -28.75
CA GLU A 824 1.38 36.70 -27.68
C GLU A 824 1.13 35.68 -26.56
N THR A 825 -0.11 35.54 -26.09
CA THR A 825 -0.49 34.60 -25.06
C THR A 825 -0.21 33.14 -25.48
N ILE A 826 -0.54 32.79 -26.74
CA ILE A 826 -0.28 31.44 -27.30
C ILE A 826 1.21 31.15 -27.31
N VAL A 827 2.06 32.07 -27.82
CA VAL A 827 3.51 31.84 -27.88
C VAL A 827 4.10 31.67 -26.49
N LEU A 828 3.72 32.53 -25.53
CA LEU A 828 4.21 32.42 -24.15
C LEU A 828 3.70 31.18 -23.46
N SER A 829 2.46 30.75 -23.72
CA SER A 829 1.90 29.50 -23.17
C SER A 829 2.59 28.29 -23.77
N LEU A 830 2.94 28.26 -25.05
CA LEU A 830 3.72 27.17 -25.65
C LEU A 830 5.10 27.02 -24.97
N VAL A 831 5.80 28.13 -24.73
CA VAL A 831 7.07 28.12 -24.00
C VAL A 831 6.83 27.63 -22.56
N GLY A 832 5.75 28.11 -21.91
CA GLY A 832 5.35 27.68 -20.56
C GLY A 832 5.03 26.18 -20.49
N ILE A 833 4.34 25.64 -21.51
CA ILE A 833 4.04 24.20 -21.59
C ILE A 833 5.34 23.38 -21.65
N VAL A 834 6.27 23.74 -22.54
CA VAL A 834 7.54 23.01 -22.67
C VAL A 834 8.34 23.03 -21.36
N LEU A 835 8.48 24.21 -20.73
CA LEU A 835 9.16 24.32 -19.44
C LEU A 835 8.39 23.60 -18.33
N GLY A 836 7.07 23.63 -18.38
CA GLY A 836 6.20 22.95 -17.45
C GLY A 836 6.30 21.43 -17.54
N LEU A 837 6.42 20.85 -18.74
CA LEU A 837 6.65 19.42 -18.93
C LEU A 837 8.02 19.00 -18.37
N VAL A 838 9.07 19.78 -18.62
CA VAL A 838 10.40 19.51 -18.06
C VAL A 838 10.39 19.62 -16.54
N ALA A 839 9.84 20.70 -15.98
CA ALA A 839 9.75 20.90 -14.55
C ALA A 839 8.84 19.82 -13.89
N GLY A 840 7.75 19.44 -14.57
CA GLY A 840 6.82 18.39 -14.14
C GLY A 840 7.50 17.01 -14.11
N PHE A 841 8.34 16.70 -15.08
CA PHE A 841 9.11 15.45 -15.08
C PHE A 841 10.04 15.37 -13.85
N TYR A 842 10.79 16.41 -13.55
CA TYR A 842 11.67 16.42 -12.38
C TYR A 842 10.87 16.41 -11.06
N LEU A 843 9.75 17.15 -10.99
CA LEU A 843 8.86 17.14 -9.85
C LEU A 843 8.25 15.75 -9.63
N HIS A 844 7.82 15.09 -10.68
CA HIS A 844 7.33 13.70 -10.64
C HIS A 844 8.40 12.75 -10.11
N GLN A 845 9.62 12.78 -10.65
CA GLN A 845 10.72 11.93 -10.18
C GLN A 845 11.02 12.14 -8.69
N PHE A 846 11.01 13.39 -8.26
CA PHE A 846 11.22 13.71 -6.84
C PHE A 846 10.08 13.18 -5.95
N LEU A 847 8.82 13.42 -6.34
CA LEU A 847 7.65 12.98 -5.58
C LEU A 847 7.56 11.46 -5.49
N ILE A 848 7.83 10.75 -6.58
CA ILE A 848 7.71 9.30 -6.61
C ILE A 848 8.73 8.62 -5.68
N GLN A 849 9.91 9.20 -5.54
CA GLN A 849 10.91 8.73 -4.58
C GLN A 849 10.48 8.96 -3.12
N MET A 850 9.79 10.07 -2.86
CA MET A 850 9.32 10.42 -1.50
C MET A 850 8.08 9.63 -1.06
N ILE A 851 7.21 9.26 -2.01
CA ILE A 851 5.94 8.57 -1.73
C ILE A 851 6.14 7.05 -1.69
N SER A 852 7.18 6.53 -2.35
CA SER A 852 7.42 5.10 -2.50
C SER A 852 7.63 4.42 -1.14
N PRO A 853 6.76 3.46 -0.75
CA PRO A 853 6.96 2.66 0.46
C PRO A 853 8.30 1.92 0.46
N ALA A 854 8.71 1.45 1.63
CA ALA A 854 9.98 0.71 1.76
C ALA A 854 10.00 -0.56 0.89
N THR A 855 8.87 -1.25 0.78
CA THR A 855 8.71 -2.52 0.05
C THR A 855 8.37 -2.37 -1.42
N ILE A 856 8.07 -1.14 -1.91
CA ILE A 856 7.61 -0.90 -3.28
C ILE A 856 8.52 0.09 -3.98
N LEU A 857 8.87 -0.21 -5.22
CA LEU A 857 9.50 0.73 -6.15
C LEU A 857 8.49 1.08 -7.24
N PHE A 858 8.06 2.34 -7.30
CA PHE A 858 7.17 2.75 -8.38
C PHE A 858 7.94 2.86 -9.71
N TYR A 859 7.24 2.51 -10.80
CA TYR A 859 7.83 2.54 -12.12
C TYR A 859 8.10 3.99 -12.56
N PRO A 860 9.36 4.38 -12.83
CA PRO A 860 9.70 5.79 -13.07
C PRO A 860 9.30 6.31 -14.45
N GLN A 861 9.00 5.42 -15.39
CA GLN A 861 8.59 5.81 -16.74
C GLN A 861 7.09 6.10 -16.74
N VAL A 862 6.71 7.11 -17.48
CA VAL A 862 5.32 7.57 -17.58
C VAL A 862 4.79 7.30 -18.99
N GLY A 863 3.50 7.00 -19.11
CA GLY A 863 2.84 6.84 -20.39
C GLY A 863 2.80 8.16 -21.20
N TRP A 864 2.59 8.05 -22.51
CA TRP A 864 2.48 9.22 -23.39
C TRP A 864 1.30 10.15 -23.02
N GLU A 865 0.28 9.62 -22.37
CA GLU A 865 -0.88 10.38 -21.89
C GLU A 865 -0.48 11.48 -20.92
N VAL A 866 0.54 11.25 -20.09
CA VAL A 866 1.04 12.19 -19.08
C VAL A 866 1.64 13.46 -19.75
N TYR A 867 2.14 13.32 -20.96
CA TYR A 867 2.63 14.47 -21.77
C TYR A 867 1.48 15.17 -22.51
N VAL A 868 0.55 14.41 -23.08
CA VAL A 868 -0.50 14.92 -23.95
C VAL A 868 -1.62 15.60 -23.18
N ILE A 869 -2.08 15.02 -22.07
CA ILE A 869 -3.22 15.54 -21.31
C ILE A 869 -2.98 16.97 -20.78
N PRO A 870 -1.83 17.33 -20.17
CA PRO A 870 -1.57 18.71 -19.74
C PRO A 870 -1.54 19.71 -20.91
N VAL A 871 -0.96 19.30 -22.04
CA VAL A 871 -0.94 20.14 -23.26
C VAL A 871 -2.34 20.37 -23.77
N ALA A 872 -3.14 19.32 -23.87
CA ALA A 872 -4.54 19.41 -24.31
C ALA A 872 -5.38 20.27 -23.36
N ALA A 873 -5.24 20.06 -22.04
CA ALA A 873 -5.97 20.84 -21.04
C ALA A 873 -5.69 22.34 -21.16
N VAL A 874 -4.42 22.75 -21.21
CA VAL A 874 -4.04 24.15 -21.36
C VAL A 874 -4.50 24.70 -22.71
N SER A 875 -4.40 23.91 -23.79
CA SER A 875 -4.86 24.33 -25.15
C SER A 875 -6.38 24.55 -25.19
N ILE A 876 -7.16 23.67 -24.53
CA ILE A 876 -8.62 23.82 -24.42
C ILE A 876 -8.96 25.07 -23.61
N ILE A 877 -8.29 25.29 -22.46
CA ILE A 877 -8.52 26.49 -21.65
C ILE A 877 -8.22 27.77 -22.46
N LEU A 878 -7.08 27.80 -23.16
CA LEU A 878 -6.73 28.93 -24.03
C LEU A 878 -7.79 29.17 -25.10
N THR A 879 -8.28 28.13 -25.74
CA THR A 879 -9.30 28.23 -26.78
C THR A 879 -10.61 28.78 -26.22
N LEU A 880 -11.07 28.25 -25.08
CA LEU A 880 -12.29 28.76 -24.41
C LEU A 880 -12.16 30.22 -23.99
N LEU A 881 -11.00 30.59 -23.42
CA LEU A 881 -10.72 31.98 -23.07
C LEU A 881 -10.65 32.89 -24.32
N GLY A 882 -10.15 32.37 -25.44
CA GLY A 882 -10.16 33.10 -26.72
C GLY A 882 -11.56 33.43 -27.20
N PHE A 883 -12.50 32.48 -27.11
CA PHE A 883 -13.92 32.75 -27.39
C PHE A 883 -14.52 33.78 -26.43
N PHE A 884 -14.20 33.69 -25.15
CA PHE A 884 -14.64 34.65 -24.13
C PHE A 884 -14.14 36.06 -24.44
N VAL A 885 -12.86 36.23 -24.78
CA VAL A 885 -12.28 37.52 -25.17
C VAL A 885 -12.93 38.08 -26.42
N ASN A 886 -13.14 37.25 -27.45
CA ASN A 886 -13.83 37.65 -28.67
C ASN A 886 -15.24 38.16 -28.37
N TYR A 887 -15.98 37.47 -27.49
CA TYR A 887 -17.31 37.91 -27.04
C TYR A 887 -17.25 39.24 -26.27
N TYR A 888 -16.25 39.40 -25.40
CA TYR A 888 -16.07 40.64 -24.63
C TYR A 888 -15.73 41.83 -25.53
N LEU A 889 -14.79 41.67 -26.49
CA LEU A 889 -14.39 42.68 -27.42
C LEU A 889 -15.53 43.15 -28.38
N ARG A 890 -16.54 42.30 -28.63
CA ARG A 890 -17.73 42.70 -29.39
C ARG A 890 -18.60 43.71 -28.64
N LYS A 891 -18.61 43.69 -27.32
CA LYS A 891 -19.44 44.55 -26.46
C LYS A 891 -18.77 45.87 -26.06
N VAL A 892 -17.47 46.04 -26.33
CA VAL A 892 -16.74 47.26 -25.96
C VAL A 892 -17.13 48.39 -26.90
N ASP A 893 -17.62 49.52 -26.31
CA ASP A 893 -17.86 50.77 -27.08
C ASP A 893 -16.53 51.43 -27.45
N MET A 894 -16.26 51.51 -28.76
CA MET A 894 -15.02 52.04 -29.32
C MET A 894 -14.86 53.54 -29.12
N LEU A 895 -15.98 54.29 -29.15
CA LEU A 895 -15.95 55.74 -28.97
C LEU A 895 -15.64 56.12 -27.53
N GLU A 896 -16.18 55.38 -26.56
CA GLU A 896 -15.92 55.58 -25.13
C GLU A 896 -14.48 55.18 -24.77
N ALA A 897 -13.99 54.07 -25.31
CA ALA A 897 -12.61 53.61 -25.11
C ALA A 897 -11.53 54.55 -25.68
N LEU A 898 -11.85 55.31 -26.75
CA LEU A 898 -10.97 56.33 -27.33
C LEU A 898 -11.07 57.69 -26.63
N LYS A 899 -12.26 58.03 -26.06
CA LYS A 899 -12.53 59.31 -25.34
C LYS A 899 -11.98 59.34 -23.90
N SER A 900 -11.69 58.23 -23.31
CA SER A 900 -11.24 58.15 -21.90
C SER A 900 -9.80 58.65 -21.69
N VAL A 901 -9.44 59.77 -22.31
CA VAL A 901 -8.14 60.45 -22.22
C VAL A 901 -8.14 61.67 -21.28
N GLU A 902 -9.24 61.99 -20.66
CA GLU A 902 -9.31 63.10 -19.68
C GLU A 902 -9.48 62.58 -18.23
#